data_99205740b995297793f4c2bf273c4ec1
#
_entry.id   99205740b995297793f4c2bf273c4ec1
#
_cell.length_a   1.000
_cell.length_b   1.000
_cell.length_c   1.000
_cell.angle_alpha   90.00
_cell.angle_beta   90.00
_cell.angle_gamma   90.00
#
_symmetry.space_group_name_H-M   'P 1'
#
loop_
_entity.id
_entity.type
_entity.pdbx_description
1 polymer ?
#
loop_
_entity_poly.entity_id
_entity_poly.type
_entity_poly.pdbx_seq_one_letter_code
_entity_poly.pdbx_strand_id
1 'polypeptide(L)'
;MNRLLIKILFSIILTVTAGVAFSQKTITGKVFDDNNVPLIGASISVKGTPIMTLSKSNGSYSLTIPPEHENDTIEVRYVGFVTQKFLPNSDSRDIYFGVEGIKAVEVIVVSTQKRLQSSLEVPIAITAFDQNRLDELYATQIDEISCFVSGFNNIIQGQNKAGYSIRGVTSDGMESFFQPRISVFLNNITVSREQVSALEPFDMERIEVVKGPQGTLFGRGAEIGAVHFITKHPVNMFSANLRLNYGGYNQRGAQGYVNLPISKKVADRLAFSYDYHDGYIKNLAGGSLNGKNAFAIRNTLSIRNNDVSSLSLILDFQMDDAPGVSFKSKKIAPIGGDTSPFTDAYLNQGTHLGLIRQLGGATVEFERKLNDNLYITNNMGARGAYADEYFDGDGTYLYLLEAREMAKQMQFSEEFRLNWRRGSRLSGFVGMGAMYEYCEHYMNIHTDLGILFPASVAPSIKASLQKLPTQVSTGVQGGIEAFKQQLVSQYPAEYADLISQNLDEFSAAVCSQIESAMNTNLDTWFQGNEWSNTPDFFNDTRNTVQGVLVNTLDAVIKAKPEIAMLLNGMTAEQVVGAMDIESGLSDLKPLSNLQLERDYIESHSNYTHNFETDIFADVTWNIVKRLYLTLGLRTTYEKQKTGYESNSMTAPIVGYMVYKNSGGKTYWIEDDNYSWVGRVVLNYMLDRFNNVYLSVAKGRRPGVVYFNYTPDKPIRLRPEEIYSYEFGIKGNIFKNTLSYAAAAYYYKWQHFQSSAANTAENGSLEYINNDKGIANCYGAELSLKYYCKRFVTLFGDYTYFNGKFADKDEDGNPLELAGHSFRLAPDHAIDFGADFEFPVREKATIYFRPNFSYKSKHYFEDSNKEDISQDGCGIVNATAGIRFSKKRLSYDFGIWGKNITDTKYLIDAGNAGETIGFPTFVAGAPANFGVKLSVTFK
;
A
#
# COMPACT_ATOMS: atom_id res chain seq x y z
N MET A 1 -3.93 -42.75 -28.93
CA MET A 1 -4.95 -42.48 -27.89
C MET A 1 -5.45 -41.04 -27.90
N ASN A 2 -4.64 -40.05 -28.28
CA ASN A 2 -5.04 -38.62 -28.24
C ASN A 2 -5.98 -38.12 -29.35
N ARG A 3 -6.10 -38.79 -30.47
CA ARG A 3 -7.04 -38.35 -31.54
C ARG A 3 -8.48 -38.84 -31.34
N LEU A 4 -8.70 -39.84 -30.53
CA LEU A 4 -10.03 -40.39 -30.24
C LEU A 4 -10.72 -39.58 -29.13
N LEU A 5 -9.96 -39.14 -28.11
CA LEU A 5 -10.47 -38.29 -27.05
C LEU A 5 -10.91 -36.89 -27.54
N ILE A 6 -10.17 -36.28 -28.46
CA ILE A 6 -10.54 -34.99 -29.08
C ILE A 6 -11.81 -35.12 -29.94
N LYS A 7 -12.00 -36.23 -30.65
CA LYS A 7 -13.23 -36.48 -31.43
C LYS A 7 -14.43 -36.74 -30.52
N ILE A 8 -14.23 -37.41 -29.38
CA ILE A 8 -15.30 -37.66 -28.42
C ILE A 8 -15.68 -36.36 -27.70
N LEU A 9 -14.73 -35.53 -27.32
CA LEU A 9 -15.01 -34.18 -26.75
C LEU A 9 -15.75 -33.28 -27.76
N PHE A 10 -15.35 -33.27 -29.04
CA PHE A 10 -16.01 -32.50 -30.08
C PHE A 10 -17.43 -33.03 -30.39
N SER A 11 -17.68 -34.34 -30.34
CA SER A 11 -19.01 -34.92 -30.52
C SER A 11 -19.93 -34.65 -29.34
N ILE A 12 -19.41 -34.63 -28.10
CA ILE A 12 -20.19 -34.28 -26.91
C ILE A 12 -20.59 -32.80 -26.94
N ILE A 13 -19.71 -31.93 -27.44
CA ILE A 13 -20.02 -30.49 -27.60
C ILE A 13 -21.06 -30.24 -28.68
N LEU A 14 -21.07 -31.04 -29.77
CA LEU A 14 -22.05 -30.91 -30.86
C LEU A 14 -23.43 -31.49 -30.54
N THR A 15 -23.56 -32.45 -29.64
CA THR A 15 -24.84 -33.05 -29.26
C THR A 15 -25.63 -32.27 -28.20
N VAL A 16 -25.00 -31.32 -27.53
CA VAL A 16 -25.67 -30.43 -26.55
C VAL A 16 -26.35 -29.20 -27.22
N THR A 17 -26.12 -28.97 -28.51
CA THR A 17 -26.62 -27.80 -29.24
C THR A 17 -27.97 -28.00 -29.96
N ALA A 18 -28.61 -29.17 -29.88
CA ALA A 18 -29.95 -29.40 -30.44
C ALA A 18 -31.02 -29.28 -29.35
N GLY A 19 -31.21 -28.08 -28.80
CA GLY A 19 -32.28 -27.78 -27.86
C GLY A 19 -33.23 -26.74 -28.42
N VAL A 20 -34.44 -27.14 -28.53
CA VAL A 20 -35.69 -26.47 -28.90
C VAL A 20 -35.65 -24.93 -28.74
N ALA A 21 -35.80 -24.22 -29.84
CA ALA A 21 -36.02 -22.79 -29.89
C ALA A 21 -37.43 -22.49 -29.37
N PHE A 22 -37.55 -22.18 -28.06
CA PHE A 22 -38.73 -21.52 -27.56
C PHE A 22 -38.59 -20.03 -27.91
N SER A 23 -39.63 -19.46 -28.53
CA SER A 23 -39.74 -18.02 -28.76
C SER A 23 -39.76 -17.32 -27.42
N GLN A 24 -38.71 -16.58 -27.08
CA GLN A 24 -38.63 -15.75 -25.89
C GLN A 24 -39.02 -14.32 -26.27
N LYS A 25 -39.85 -13.68 -25.46
CA LYS A 25 -40.21 -12.28 -25.62
C LYS A 25 -39.19 -11.37 -24.98
N THR A 26 -38.66 -10.39 -25.70
CA THR A 26 -37.71 -9.41 -25.15
C THR A 26 -38.35 -8.03 -25.13
N ILE A 27 -38.42 -7.38 -23.96
CA ILE A 27 -38.86 -6.02 -23.78
C ILE A 27 -37.66 -5.11 -23.60
N THR A 28 -37.59 -4.06 -24.40
CA THR A 28 -36.55 -3.04 -24.34
C THR A 28 -37.15 -1.68 -23.96
N GLY A 29 -36.32 -0.73 -23.58
CA GLY A 29 -36.75 0.65 -23.27
C GLY A 29 -35.71 1.41 -22.45
N LYS A 30 -36.10 2.58 -21.97
CA LYS A 30 -35.27 3.39 -21.08
C LYS A 30 -36.02 3.73 -19.81
N VAL A 31 -35.25 3.93 -18.74
CA VAL A 31 -35.77 4.36 -17.44
C VAL A 31 -35.29 5.77 -17.16
N PHE A 32 -36.22 6.66 -16.80
CA PHE A 32 -35.96 8.07 -16.51
C PHE A 32 -36.52 8.46 -15.14
N ASP A 33 -35.97 9.50 -14.54
CA ASP A 33 -36.58 10.20 -13.41
C ASP A 33 -37.64 11.20 -13.85
N ASP A 34 -38.23 11.93 -12.91
CA ASP A 34 -39.19 12.99 -13.13
C ASP A 34 -38.63 14.22 -13.88
N ASN A 35 -37.32 14.33 -14.00
CA ASN A 35 -36.61 15.35 -14.77
C ASN A 35 -36.07 14.86 -16.12
N ASN A 36 -36.49 13.67 -16.57
CA ASN A 36 -36.03 12.99 -17.79
C ASN A 36 -34.54 12.63 -17.77
N VAL A 37 -33.91 12.49 -16.57
CA VAL A 37 -32.56 12.02 -16.45
C VAL A 37 -32.57 10.49 -16.54
N PRO A 38 -31.73 9.87 -17.38
CA PRO A 38 -31.64 8.42 -17.44
C PRO A 38 -31.17 7.83 -16.09
N LEU A 39 -31.91 6.86 -15.59
CA LEU A 39 -31.61 6.18 -14.34
C LEU A 39 -30.80 4.89 -14.61
N ILE A 40 -29.57 4.84 -14.11
CA ILE A 40 -28.73 3.63 -14.11
C ILE A 40 -29.10 2.73 -12.94
N GLY A 41 -29.18 1.41 -13.18
CA GLY A 41 -29.40 0.43 -12.12
C GLY A 41 -30.83 0.32 -11.65
N ALA A 42 -31.80 0.91 -12.35
CA ALA A 42 -33.20 0.59 -12.12
C ALA A 42 -33.44 -0.90 -12.37
N SER A 43 -34.06 -1.59 -11.42
CA SER A 43 -34.36 -3.01 -11.52
C SER A 43 -35.66 -3.23 -12.28
N ILE A 44 -35.60 -3.95 -13.40
CA ILE A 44 -36.75 -4.35 -14.20
C ILE A 44 -36.89 -5.87 -14.07
N SER A 45 -37.95 -6.34 -13.44
CA SER A 45 -38.11 -7.76 -13.10
C SER A 45 -39.53 -8.28 -13.39
N VAL A 46 -39.62 -9.55 -13.72
CA VAL A 46 -40.90 -10.27 -13.74
C VAL A 46 -41.30 -10.58 -12.30
N LYS A 47 -42.49 -10.09 -11.91
CA LYS A 47 -42.96 -10.16 -10.51
C LYS A 47 -42.95 -11.59 -9.96
N GLY A 48 -42.27 -11.80 -8.82
CA GLY A 48 -42.23 -13.10 -8.14
C GLY A 48 -41.28 -14.12 -8.75
N THR A 49 -40.47 -13.75 -9.74
CA THR A 49 -39.47 -14.61 -10.39
C THR A 49 -38.07 -14.03 -10.23
N PRO A 50 -37.00 -14.80 -10.45
CA PRO A 50 -35.64 -14.27 -10.51
C PRO A 50 -35.27 -13.63 -11.86
N ILE A 51 -36.24 -13.51 -12.78
CA ILE A 51 -36.03 -12.94 -14.11
C ILE A 51 -35.98 -11.43 -13.98
N MET A 52 -34.79 -10.85 -14.12
CA MET A 52 -34.60 -9.42 -14.01
C MET A 52 -33.45 -8.92 -14.88
N THR A 53 -33.47 -7.61 -15.11
CA THR A 53 -32.37 -6.86 -15.72
C THR A 53 -32.22 -5.53 -14.98
N LEU A 54 -31.07 -4.87 -15.15
CA LEU A 54 -30.84 -3.52 -14.65
C LEU A 54 -30.71 -2.55 -15.81
N SER A 55 -31.14 -1.31 -15.60
CA SER A 55 -30.91 -0.25 -16.59
C SER A 55 -29.42 0.13 -16.63
N LYS A 56 -28.92 0.37 -17.83
CA LYS A 56 -27.54 0.78 -18.10
C LYS A 56 -27.32 2.27 -17.79
N SER A 57 -26.09 2.76 -17.95
CA SER A 57 -25.71 4.16 -17.71
C SER A 57 -26.51 5.19 -18.52
N ASN A 58 -27.07 4.81 -19.66
CA ASN A 58 -27.97 5.64 -20.48
C ASN A 58 -29.46 5.41 -20.18
N GLY A 59 -29.79 4.71 -19.10
CA GLY A 59 -31.14 4.31 -18.72
C GLY A 59 -31.68 3.11 -19.50
N SER A 60 -31.03 2.63 -20.55
CA SER A 60 -31.56 1.55 -21.39
C SER A 60 -31.63 0.21 -20.66
N TYR A 61 -32.66 -0.58 -20.91
CA TYR A 61 -32.80 -1.93 -20.42
C TYR A 61 -33.27 -2.90 -21.50
N SER A 62 -32.98 -4.18 -21.29
CA SER A 62 -33.47 -5.28 -22.12
C SER A 62 -33.79 -6.45 -21.20
N LEU A 63 -35.07 -6.81 -21.08
CA LEU A 63 -35.58 -7.90 -20.27
C LEU A 63 -36.11 -9.01 -21.18
N THR A 64 -35.49 -10.19 -21.14
CA THR A 64 -35.93 -11.38 -21.86
C THR A 64 -36.82 -12.22 -20.93
N ILE A 65 -38.01 -12.50 -21.38
CA ILE A 65 -39.07 -13.17 -20.64
C ILE A 65 -39.32 -14.54 -21.29
N PRO A 66 -39.15 -15.63 -20.56
CA PRO A 66 -39.53 -16.96 -21.04
C PRO A 66 -41.04 -17.06 -21.31
N PRO A 67 -41.48 -17.96 -22.24
CA PRO A 67 -42.88 -18.08 -22.62
C PRO A 67 -43.85 -18.34 -21.47
N GLU A 68 -43.42 -19.07 -20.43
CA GLU A 68 -44.20 -19.36 -19.22
C GLU A 68 -44.55 -18.11 -18.38
N HIS A 69 -43.85 -16.99 -18.64
CA HIS A 69 -43.98 -15.74 -17.90
C HIS A 69 -44.44 -14.55 -18.78
N GLU A 70 -44.82 -14.78 -20.02
CA GLU A 70 -45.21 -13.73 -20.98
C GLU A 70 -46.46 -12.90 -20.55
N ASN A 71 -47.24 -13.41 -19.64
CA ASN A 71 -48.44 -12.72 -19.11
C ASN A 71 -48.22 -12.20 -17.66
N ASP A 72 -47.03 -12.36 -17.10
CA ASP A 72 -46.73 -11.93 -15.75
C ASP A 72 -46.46 -10.42 -15.68
N THR A 73 -46.78 -9.84 -14.56
CA THR A 73 -46.55 -8.40 -14.33
C THR A 73 -45.06 -8.11 -14.23
N ILE A 74 -44.59 -7.13 -14.99
CA ILE A 74 -43.25 -6.57 -14.84
C ILE A 74 -43.31 -5.48 -13.79
N GLU A 75 -42.39 -5.55 -12.82
CA GLU A 75 -42.16 -4.50 -11.83
C GLU A 75 -40.84 -3.80 -12.13
N VAL A 76 -40.89 -2.47 -12.20
CA VAL A 76 -39.71 -1.62 -12.34
C VAL A 76 -39.55 -0.82 -11.06
N ARG A 77 -38.36 -0.92 -10.48
CA ARG A 77 -38.02 -0.32 -9.20
C ARG A 77 -36.73 0.47 -9.31
N TYR A 78 -36.79 1.64 -8.76
CA TYR A 78 -35.63 2.46 -8.52
C TYR A 78 -35.78 3.17 -7.19
N VAL A 79 -34.66 3.39 -6.52
CA VAL A 79 -34.65 3.93 -5.17
C VAL A 79 -35.17 5.35 -5.12
N GLY A 80 -36.06 5.63 -4.17
CA GLY A 80 -36.67 6.96 -4.03
C GLY A 80 -37.86 7.22 -4.97
N PHE A 81 -38.26 6.23 -5.76
CA PHE A 81 -39.35 6.38 -6.73
C PHE A 81 -40.46 5.34 -6.56
N VAL A 82 -41.68 5.70 -6.97
CA VAL A 82 -42.85 4.80 -6.96
C VAL A 82 -42.63 3.62 -7.88
N THR A 83 -42.73 2.39 -7.36
CA THR A 83 -42.62 1.19 -8.19
C THR A 83 -43.62 1.19 -9.32
N GLN A 84 -43.13 1.14 -10.55
CA GLN A 84 -43.99 1.03 -11.75
C GLN A 84 -44.33 -0.44 -12.03
N LYS A 85 -45.55 -0.68 -12.49
CA LYS A 85 -45.99 -2.05 -12.85
C LYS A 85 -46.68 -2.02 -14.19
N PHE A 86 -46.38 -2.98 -15.05
CA PHE A 86 -47.03 -3.13 -16.34
C PHE A 86 -47.05 -4.58 -16.81
N LEU A 87 -47.91 -4.88 -17.74
CA LEU A 87 -47.91 -6.16 -18.46
C LEU A 87 -47.03 -6.06 -19.70
N PRO A 88 -46.37 -7.13 -20.13
CA PRO A 88 -45.47 -7.14 -21.27
C PRO A 88 -46.18 -7.09 -22.62
N ASN A 89 -47.05 -6.11 -22.81
CA ASN A 89 -47.91 -6.01 -24.00
C ASN A 89 -47.23 -5.39 -25.22
N SER A 90 -46.01 -4.89 -25.06
CA SER A 90 -45.24 -4.28 -26.16
C SER A 90 -43.75 -4.64 -26.02
N ASP A 91 -43.05 -4.71 -27.15
CA ASP A 91 -41.60 -5.05 -27.19
C ASP A 91 -40.68 -3.86 -26.81
N SER A 92 -41.26 -2.67 -26.68
CA SER A 92 -40.53 -1.48 -26.23
C SER A 92 -41.40 -0.61 -25.32
N ARG A 93 -40.82 -0.18 -24.18
CA ARG A 93 -41.48 0.70 -23.23
C ARG A 93 -40.47 1.56 -22.45
N ASP A 94 -40.60 2.88 -22.58
CA ASP A 94 -39.89 3.83 -21.73
C ASP A 94 -40.66 4.03 -20.42
N ILE A 95 -39.90 4.15 -19.31
CA ILE A 95 -40.42 4.22 -17.95
C ILE A 95 -40.01 5.54 -17.33
N TYR A 96 -40.96 6.28 -16.80
CA TYR A 96 -40.77 7.56 -16.12
C TYR A 96 -41.19 7.40 -14.67
N PHE A 97 -40.28 7.62 -13.75
CA PHE A 97 -40.55 7.51 -12.33
C PHE A 97 -41.02 8.86 -11.75
N GLY A 98 -42.12 8.83 -10.94
CA GLY A 98 -42.45 9.93 -10.04
C GLY A 98 -41.87 9.69 -8.64
N VAL A 99 -41.48 10.76 -7.92
CA VAL A 99 -40.89 10.68 -6.58
C VAL A 99 -41.90 10.18 -5.56
N GLU A 100 -41.61 9.14 -4.83
CA GLU A 100 -42.38 8.66 -3.69
C GLU A 100 -41.82 9.20 -2.36
N GLY A 101 -42.71 9.51 -1.44
CA GLY A 101 -42.37 10.15 -0.18
C GLY A 101 -41.67 9.29 0.88
N ILE A 102 -41.09 8.13 0.56
CA ILE A 102 -40.35 7.26 1.48
C ILE A 102 -39.02 6.90 0.83
N LYS A 103 -37.90 7.28 1.44
CA LYS A 103 -36.57 6.77 1.04
C LYS A 103 -36.58 5.24 1.19
N ALA A 104 -36.55 4.51 0.10
CA ALA A 104 -36.25 3.07 0.12
C ALA A 104 -34.72 2.87 0.10
N VAL A 105 -34.27 1.69 0.50
CA VAL A 105 -32.81 1.35 0.49
C VAL A 105 -32.25 1.54 -0.90
N GLU A 106 -31.21 2.33 -0.99
CA GLU A 106 -30.45 2.57 -2.22
C GLU A 106 -29.75 1.26 -2.66
N VAL A 107 -30.08 0.79 -3.86
CA VAL A 107 -29.43 -0.38 -4.44
C VAL A 107 -28.25 0.11 -5.27
N ILE A 108 -27.06 0.04 -4.71
CA ILE A 108 -25.84 0.37 -5.45
C ILE A 108 -25.55 -0.76 -6.44
N VAL A 109 -25.41 -0.39 -7.71
CA VAL A 109 -25.04 -1.31 -8.78
C VAL A 109 -23.52 -1.40 -8.80
N VAL A 110 -23.00 -2.61 -8.86
CA VAL A 110 -21.56 -2.88 -8.92
C VAL A 110 -21.23 -3.69 -10.17
N SER A 111 -19.99 -3.55 -10.62
CA SER A 111 -19.44 -4.27 -11.78
C SER A 111 -18.36 -5.28 -11.42
N THR A 112 -18.17 -5.52 -10.13
CA THR A 112 -17.12 -6.37 -9.58
C THR A 112 -17.02 -7.76 -10.20
N GLN A 113 -18.15 -8.38 -10.56
CA GLN A 113 -18.16 -9.66 -11.28
C GLN A 113 -18.12 -9.50 -12.80
N LYS A 114 -17.53 -8.39 -13.30
CA LYS A 114 -17.47 -8.05 -14.72
C LYS A 114 -18.84 -7.95 -15.40
N ARG A 115 -19.88 -7.73 -14.61
CA ARG A 115 -21.28 -7.53 -15.03
C ARG A 115 -22.00 -6.63 -14.03
N LEU A 116 -22.94 -5.83 -14.47
CA LEU A 116 -23.75 -4.97 -13.60
C LEU A 116 -24.71 -5.82 -12.77
N GLN A 117 -24.58 -5.74 -11.45
CA GLN A 117 -25.43 -6.44 -10.48
C GLN A 117 -25.70 -5.55 -9.28
N SER A 118 -26.78 -5.83 -8.54
CA SER A 118 -26.98 -5.19 -7.24
C SER A 118 -25.89 -5.64 -6.27
N SER A 119 -25.32 -4.71 -5.50
CA SER A 119 -24.30 -5.02 -4.46
C SER A 119 -24.83 -6.03 -3.43
N LEU A 120 -26.14 -6.09 -3.23
CA LEU A 120 -26.79 -7.06 -2.35
C LEU A 120 -26.85 -8.47 -2.95
N GLU A 121 -26.83 -8.62 -4.27
CA GLU A 121 -26.93 -9.91 -4.94
C GLU A 121 -25.55 -10.55 -5.17
N VAL A 122 -24.51 -9.73 -5.16
CA VAL A 122 -23.13 -10.22 -5.39
C VAL A 122 -22.61 -10.98 -4.18
N PRO A 123 -22.31 -12.28 -4.29
CA PRO A 123 -21.87 -13.09 -3.16
C PRO A 123 -20.37 -12.90 -2.86
N ILE A 124 -19.97 -11.69 -2.57
CA ILE A 124 -18.61 -11.26 -2.24
C ILE A 124 -18.75 -10.11 -1.24
N ALA A 125 -17.84 -10.00 -0.28
CA ALA A 125 -17.75 -8.82 0.59
C ALA A 125 -17.34 -7.59 -0.25
N ILE A 126 -18.25 -6.65 -0.42
CA ILE A 126 -18.03 -5.43 -1.22
C ILE A 126 -18.71 -4.23 -0.56
N THR A 127 -18.03 -3.10 -0.58
CA THR A 127 -18.60 -1.78 -0.27
C THR A 127 -18.46 -0.89 -1.48
N ALA A 128 -19.50 -0.15 -1.83
CA ALA A 128 -19.45 0.75 -2.97
C ALA A 128 -20.06 2.12 -2.62
N PHE A 129 -19.43 3.18 -3.12
CA PHE A 129 -19.84 4.58 -2.96
C PHE A 129 -20.11 5.18 -4.32
N ASP A 130 -21.31 5.67 -4.55
CA ASP A 130 -21.57 6.51 -5.71
C ASP A 130 -21.14 7.97 -5.48
N GLN A 131 -21.18 8.79 -6.52
CA GLN A 131 -20.79 10.20 -6.42
C GLN A 131 -21.66 10.97 -5.41
N ASN A 132 -22.92 10.64 -5.27
CA ASN A 132 -23.80 11.34 -4.32
C ASN A 132 -23.32 11.09 -2.89
N ARG A 133 -22.94 9.83 -2.58
CA ARG A 133 -22.42 9.48 -1.26
C ARG A 133 -21.07 10.14 -0.99
N LEU A 134 -20.18 10.18 -1.99
CA LEU A 134 -18.89 10.90 -1.86
C LEU A 134 -19.12 12.40 -1.59
N ASP A 135 -20.07 13.00 -2.27
CA ASP A 135 -20.47 14.40 -2.08
C ASP A 135 -21.10 14.67 -0.72
N GLU A 136 -21.89 13.73 -0.22
CA GLU A 136 -22.53 13.78 1.09
C GLU A 136 -21.53 13.70 2.24
N LEU A 137 -20.53 12.84 2.11
CA LEU A 137 -19.44 12.70 3.10
C LEU A 137 -18.43 13.84 3.01
N TYR A 138 -18.47 14.61 1.93
CA TYR A 138 -17.42 15.58 1.61
C TYR A 138 -16.03 14.93 1.52
N ALA A 139 -16.00 13.72 0.96
CA ALA A 139 -14.76 12.99 0.74
C ALA A 139 -14.07 13.51 -0.52
N THR A 140 -12.89 14.09 -0.37
CA THR A 140 -12.03 14.58 -1.45
C THR A 140 -10.83 13.68 -1.69
N GLN A 141 -10.57 12.76 -0.78
CA GLN A 141 -9.47 11.80 -0.82
C GLN A 141 -9.95 10.40 -0.45
N ILE A 142 -9.17 9.38 -0.81
CA ILE A 142 -9.55 7.98 -0.58
C ILE A 142 -9.42 7.58 0.91
N ASP A 143 -8.49 8.19 1.65
CA ASP A 143 -8.34 7.99 3.10
C ASP A 143 -9.60 8.41 3.87
N GLU A 144 -10.26 9.47 3.42
CA GLU A 144 -11.52 9.94 4.00
C GLU A 144 -12.69 8.97 3.75
N ILE A 145 -12.63 8.17 2.68
CA ILE A 145 -13.59 7.12 2.39
C ILE A 145 -13.30 5.87 3.24
N SER A 146 -12.05 5.64 3.57
CA SER A 146 -11.62 4.44 4.30
C SER A 146 -12.34 4.26 5.64
N CYS A 147 -12.67 5.37 6.30
CA CYS A 147 -13.45 5.37 7.54
C CYS A 147 -14.87 4.78 7.40
N PHE A 148 -15.40 4.65 6.19
CA PHE A 148 -16.76 4.16 5.92
C PHE A 148 -16.76 2.79 5.25
N VAL A 149 -15.64 2.09 5.27
CA VAL A 149 -15.50 0.76 4.67
C VAL A 149 -14.93 -0.19 5.72
N SER A 150 -15.76 -1.05 6.26
CA SER A 150 -15.31 -2.07 7.20
C SER A 150 -14.10 -2.84 6.67
N GLY A 151 -13.04 -2.98 7.48
CA GLY A 151 -11.84 -3.73 7.11
C GLY A 151 -10.98 -3.12 5.99
N PHE A 152 -11.21 -1.87 5.60
CA PHE A 152 -10.38 -1.14 4.63
C PHE A 152 -9.70 0.05 5.28
N ASN A 153 -8.43 0.26 4.95
CA ASN A 153 -7.70 1.44 5.36
C ASN A 153 -6.85 1.95 4.21
N ASN A 154 -6.73 3.26 4.08
CA ASN A 154 -5.76 3.89 3.21
C ASN A 154 -4.72 4.55 4.10
N ILE A 155 -3.46 4.18 3.92
CA ILE A 155 -2.34 4.63 4.70
C ILE A 155 -1.48 5.48 3.79
N ILE A 156 -1.30 6.73 4.15
CA ILE A 156 -0.46 7.66 3.42
C ILE A 156 0.85 7.75 4.19
N GLN A 157 1.77 6.82 3.94
CA GLN A 157 3.13 6.86 4.53
C GLN A 157 3.99 7.99 3.95
N GLY A 158 3.72 8.36 2.73
CA GLY A 158 4.29 9.50 2.01
C GLY A 158 3.30 9.92 0.95
N GLN A 159 3.39 11.13 0.44
CA GLN A 159 2.48 11.62 -0.61
C GLN A 159 2.64 10.85 -1.92
N ASN A 160 3.79 10.23 -2.13
CA ASN A 160 4.09 9.41 -3.29
C ASN A 160 3.46 8.01 -3.24
N LYS A 161 3.07 7.53 -2.07
CA LYS A 161 2.66 6.13 -1.85
C LYS A 161 1.30 6.06 -1.19
N ALA A 162 0.29 5.63 -1.96
CA ALA A 162 -0.99 5.24 -1.39
C ALA A 162 -0.90 3.80 -0.89
N GLY A 163 -0.62 3.61 0.37
CA GLY A 163 -0.69 2.30 1.01
C GLY A 163 -2.14 1.91 1.22
N TYR A 164 -2.58 0.83 0.60
CA TYR A 164 -3.90 0.25 0.84
C TYR A 164 -3.79 -0.93 1.79
N SER A 165 -4.72 -1.02 2.74
CA SER A 165 -4.87 -2.18 3.60
C SER A 165 -6.30 -2.70 3.52
N ILE A 166 -6.45 -4.01 3.29
CA ILE A 166 -7.74 -4.71 3.36
C ILE A 166 -7.62 -5.84 4.36
N ARG A 167 -8.52 -5.87 5.36
CA ARG A 167 -8.54 -6.90 6.39
C ARG A 167 -7.16 -7.05 7.04
N GLY A 168 -6.57 -5.93 7.46
CA GLY A 168 -5.28 -5.88 8.14
C GLY A 168 -4.05 -6.24 7.32
N VAL A 169 -4.20 -6.52 6.01
CA VAL A 169 -3.08 -6.83 5.13
C VAL A 169 -2.76 -5.65 4.26
N THR A 170 -1.52 -5.17 4.37
CA THR A 170 -1.04 -3.99 3.67
C THR A 170 -0.50 -4.31 2.28
N SER A 171 -0.58 -3.32 1.41
CA SER A 171 0.04 -3.31 0.10
C SER A 171 0.88 -2.04 0.02
N ASP A 172 2.17 -2.15 0.30
CA ASP A 172 3.11 -1.03 0.50
C ASP A 172 4.55 -1.38 0.07
N GLY A 173 4.71 -1.99 -1.08
CA GLY A 173 6.02 -2.32 -1.67
C GLY A 173 6.66 -1.12 -2.34
N MET A 174 7.85 -0.67 -1.89
CA MET A 174 8.53 0.50 -2.44
C MET A 174 9.24 0.22 -3.77
N GLU A 175 9.74 -0.98 -3.95
CA GLU A 175 10.63 -1.32 -5.06
C GLU A 175 9.91 -1.65 -6.37
N SER A 176 10.55 -1.35 -7.50
CA SER A 176 9.99 -1.53 -8.84
C SER A 176 9.65 -2.99 -9.19
N PHE A 177 10.26 -3.96 -8.54
CA PHE A 177 10.04 -5.38 -8.77
C PHE A 177 8.90 -5.97 -7.94
N PHE A 178 8.43 -5.31 -6.87
CA PHE A 178 7.31 -5.78 -6.07
C PHE A 178 5.96 -5.50 -6.73
N GLN A 179 5.03 -6.41 -6.52
CA GLN A 179 3.64 -6.25 -6.93
C GLN A 179 2.76 -5.99 -5.71
N PRO A 180 1.73 -5.15 -5.84
CA PRO A 180 0.80 -4.91 -4.76
C PRO A 180 -0.02 -6.17 -4.44
N ARG A 181 -0.44 -6.33 -3.17
CA ARG A 181 -1.42 -7.35 -2.74
C ARG A 181 -2.86 -6.93 -3.01
N ILE A 182 -3.09 -5.63 -3.14
CA ILE A 182 -4.39 -5.03 -3.42
C ILE A 182 -4.30 -4.36 -4.79
N SER A 183 -5.10 -4.81 -5.72
CA SER A 183 -5.15 -4.19 -7.04
C SER A 183 -5.98 -2.92 -7.03
N VAL A 184 -5.46 -1.89 -7.66
CA VAL A 184 -6.20 -0.65 -7.95
C VAL A 184 -6.56 -0.62 -9.43
N PHE A 185 -7.81 -0.27 -9.73
CA PHE A 185 -8.32 -0.16 -11.10
C PHE A 185 -8.91 1.22 -11.34
N LEU A 186 -8.63 1.75 -12.53
CA LEU A 186 -9.34 2.91 -13.07
C LEU A 186 -10.00 2.50 -14.39
N ASN A 187 -11.34 2.50 -14.42
CA ASN A 187 -12.12 2.12 -15.61
C ASN A 187 -11.70 0.76 -16.21
N ASN A 188 -11.65 -0.28 -15.39
CA ASN A 188 -11.23 -1.64 -15.75
C ASN A 188 -9.75 -1.83 -16.11
N ILE A 189 -8.94 -0.77 -16.13
CA ILE A 189 -7.50 -0.86 -16.36
C ILE A 189 -6.79 -0.89 -14.99
N THR A 190 -5.91 -1.89 -14.79
CA THR A 190 -5.13 -1.98 -13.57
C THR A 190 -4.14 -0.81 -13.46
N VAL A 191 -3.97 -0.31 -12.24
CA VAL A 191 -2.91 0.63 -11.86
C VAL A 191 -1.95 -0.14 -10.98
N SER A 192 -0.85 -0.61 -11.58
CA SER A 192 -0.09 -1.74 -11.05
C SER A 192 0.87 -1.40 -9.91
N ARG A 193 1.18 -0.13 -9.66
CA ARG A 193 2.16 0.28 -8.65
C ARG A 193 1.61 1.32 -7.68
N GLU A 194 2.17 1.38 -6.49
CA GLU A 194 1.69 2.27 -5.44
C GLU A 194 1.88 3.73 -5.78
N GLN A 195 3.02 4.09 -6.37
CA GLN A 195 3.33 5.47 -6.78
C GLN A 195 2.31 6.05 -7.78
N VAL A 196 1.61 5.18 -8.52
CA VAL A 196 0.59 5.59 -9.51
C VAL A 196 -0.84 5.34 -9.03
N SER A 197 -1.02 4.71 -7.88
CA SER A 197 -2.34 4.33 -7.36
C SER A 197 -3.02 5.43 -6.52
N ALA A 198 -2.31 6.51 -6.18
CA ALA A 198 -2.86 7.67 -5.48
C ALA A 198 -3.68 8.57 -6.43
N LEU A 199 -4.86 8.11 -6.77
CA LEU A 199 -5.76 8.74 -7.74
C LEU A 199 -6.69 9.76 -7.05
N GLU A 200 -6.89 10.92 -7.68
CA GLU A 200 -7.90 11.89 -7.26
C GLU A 200 -9.33 11.39 -7.57
N PRO A 201 -10.20 11.23 -6.56
CA PRO A 201 -11.53 10.65 -6.73
C PRO A 201 -12.57 11.70 -7.17
N PHE A 202 -12.43 12.29 -8.36
CA PHE A 202 -13.37 13.29 -8.90
C PHE A 202 -14.21 12.74 -10.04
N ASP A 203 -15.42 13.23 -10.15
CA ASP A 203 -16.40 12.86 -11.20
C ASP A 203 -16.56 11.35 -11.34
N MET A 204 -16.71 10.67 -10.21
CA MET A 204 -16.85 9.22 -10.15
C MET A 204 -18.31 8.81 -10.42
N GLU A 205 -18.50 7.72 -11.15
CA GLU A 205 -19.76 7.00 -11.13
C GLU A 205 -19.90 6.28 -9.80
N ARG A 206 -18.84 5.58 -9.38
CA ARG A 206 -18.69 4.93 -8.07
C ARG A 206 -17.26 4.49 -7.80
N ILE A 207 -16.98 4.20 -6.55
CA ILE A 207 -15.77 3.50 -6.09
C ILE A 207 -16.23 2.19 -5.46
N GLU A 208 -15.66 1.07 -5.90
CA GLU A 208 -15.94 -0.27 -5.38
C GLU A 208 -14.72 -0.78 -4.60
N VAL A 209 -14.87 -1.10 -3.31
CA VAL A 209 -13.86 -1.77 -2.50
C VAL A 209 -14.28 -3.22 -2.33
N VAL A 210 -13.53 -4.11 -2.92
CA VAL A 210 -13.79 -5.55 -2.96
C VAL A 210 -12.81 -6.26 -2.05
N LYS A 211 -13.32 -7.05 -1.12
CA LYS A 211 -12.54 -7.68 -0.07
C LYS A 211 -12.40 -9.18 -0.31
N GLY A 212 -11.25 -9.74 0.11
CA GLY A 212 -10.87 -11.13 -0.14
C GLY A 212 -10.28 -11.38 -1.53
N PRO A 213 -9.68 -12.56 -1.77
CA PRO A 213 -8.99 -12.88 -3.01
C PRO A 213 -9.90 -12.79 -4.24
N GLN A 214 -9.50 -12.00 -5.20
CA GLN A 214 -10.25 -11.72 -6.44
C GLN A 214 -9.43 -11.96 -7.71
N GLY A 215 -8.37 -12.75 -7.64
CA GLY A 215 -7.46 -12.98 -8.76
C GLY A 215 -8.14 -13.51 -10.02
N THR A 216 -9.25 -14.27 -9.90
CA THR A 216 -10.01 -14.76 -11.06
C THR A 216 -10.67 -13.65 -11.87
N LEU A 217 -11.11 -12.56 -11.23
CA LEU A 217 -11.82 -11.45 -11.86
C LEU A 217 -10.90 -10.30 -12.24
N PHE A 218 -9.92 -10.02 -11.37
CA PHE A 218 -9.07 -8.84 -11.49
C PHE A 218 -7.63 -9.17 -11.89
N GLY A 219 -7.22 -10.46 -11.83
CA GLY A 219 -5.88 -10.89 -12.23
C GLY A 219 -4.83 -10.52 -11.19
N ARG A 220 -3.73 -10.03 -11.69
CA ARG A 220 -2.52 -9.69 -10.95
C ARG A 220 -2.79 -8.73 -9.77
N GLY A 221 -2.17 -9.01 -8.62
CA GLY A 221 -2.21 -8.14 -7.45
C GLY A 221 -3.55 -8.12 -6.69
N ALA A 222 -4.57 -8.87 -7.12
CA ALA A 222 -5.82 -8.99 -6.37
C ALA A 222 -5.79 -10.17 -5.39
N GLU A 223 -4.71 -10.27 -4.63
CA GLU A 223 -4.48 -11.34 -3.66
C GLU A 223 -5.43 -11.24 -2.48
N ILE A 224 -5.61 -10.03 -1.93
CA ILE A 224 -6.45 -9.77 -0.75
C ILE A 224 -7.67 -8.92 -1.07
N GLY A 225 -7.73 -8.30 -2.24
CA GLY A 225 -8.83 -7.46 -2.65
C GLY A 225 -8.50 -6.52 -3.80
N ALA A 226 -9.46 -5.65 -4.11
CA ALA A 226 -9.30 -4.63 -5.15
C ALA A 226 -10.06 -3.35 -4.81
N VAL A 227 -9.52 -2.21 -5.24
CA VAL A 227 -10.18 -0.91 -5.23
C VAL A 227 -10.42 -0.49 -6.68
N HIS A 228 -11.67 -0.31 -7.07
CA HIS A 228 -12.05 -0.01 -8.44
C HIS A 228 -12.71 1.36 -8.55
N PHE A 229 -12.01 2.30 -9.17
CA PHE A 229 -12.48 3.64 -9.51
C PHE A 229 -13.18 3.59 -10.86
N ILE A 230 -14.45 3.91 -10.89
CA ILE A 230 -15.27 3.92 -12.10
C ILE A 230 -15.76 5.34 -12.33
N THR A 231 -15.36 5.93 -13.44
CA THR A 231 -15.65 7.31 -13.77
C THR A 231 -16.97 7.45 -14.52
N LYS A 232 -17.60 8.62 -14.46
CA LYS A 232 -18.84 8.87 -15.18
C LYS A 232 -18.63 8.91 -16.69
N HIS A 233 -19.45 8.15 -17.39
CA HIS A 233 -19.57 8.25 -18.84
C HIS A 233 -20.49 9.40 -19.26
N PRO A 234 -20.24 10.04 -20.41
CA PRO A 234 -21.12 11.09 -20.93
C PRO A 234 -22.50 10.54 -21.28
N VAL A 235 -23.51 11.37 -21.04
CA VAL A 235 -24.91 11.09 -21.38
C VAL A 235 -25.39 12.04 -22.47
N ASN A 236 -26.47 11.66 -23.19
CA ASN A 236 -26.97 12.46 -24.30
C ASN A 236 -27.89 13.61 -23.85
N MET A 237 -27.39 14.36 -22.83
CA MET A 237 -28.08 15.52 -22.26
C MET A 237 -27.03 16.52 -21.75
N PHE A 238 -27.21 17.80 -22.00
CA PHE A 238 -26.34 18.84 -21.45
C PHE A 238 -26.47 18.89 -19.92
N SER A 239 -25.37 18.84 -19.23
CA SER A 239 -25.28 19.13 -17.80
C SER A 239 -23.91 19.66 -17.42
N ALA A 240 -23.86 20.47 -16.36
CA ALA A 240 -22.59 21.01 -15.85
C ALA A 240 -22.66 21.12 -14.32
N ASN A 241 -21.50 20.98 -13.67
CA ASN A 241 -21.35 21.18 -12.23
C ASN A 241 -20.07 21.96 -11.95
N LEU A 242 -20.12 22.82 -10.96
CA LEU A 242 -18.97 23.45 -10.34
C LEU A 242 -19.13 23.37 -8.83
N ARG A 243 -18.09 22.85 -8.16
CA ARG A 243 -17.96 22.81 -6.72
C ARG A 243 -16.73 23.58 -6.31
N LEU A 244 -16.88 24.43 -5.31
CA LEU A 244 -15.82 25.20 -4.68
C LEU A 244 -15.78 24.89 -3.20
N ASN A 245 -14.60 24.83 -2.62
CA ASN A 245 -14.38 24.70 -1.19
C ASN A 245 -13.26 25.60 -0.69
N TYR A 246 -13.40 26.05 0.57
CA TYR A 246 -12.38 26.83 1.26
C TYR A 246 -12.37 26.44 2.74
N GLY A 247 -11.17 26.30 3.34
CA GLY A 247 -11.02 25.83 4.71
C GLY A 247 -9.77 26.33 5.43
N GLY A 248 -9.52 25.76 6.59
CA GLY A 248 -8.31 25.99 7.37
C GLY A 248 -7.07 25.58 6.60
N TYR A 249 -5.90 25.98 7.09
CA TYR A 249 -4.61 25.72 6.42
C TYR A 249 -4.60 26.19 4.95
N ASN A 250 -5.30 27.32 4.67
CA ASN A 250 -5.43 27.88 3.32
C ASN A 250 -6.00 26.90 2.29
N GLN A 251 -6.80 25.92 2.75
CA GLN A 251 -7.41 24.92 1.86
C GLN A 251 -8.29 25.58 0.81
N ARG A 252 -8.06 25.24 -0.45
CA ARG A 252 -8.81 25.73 -1.61
C ARG A 252 -9.05 24.57 -2.56
N GLY A 253 -10.27 24.40 -3.01
CA GLY A 253 -10.60 23.35 -3.98
C GLY A 253 -11.61 23.82 -5.01
N ALA A 254 -11.47 23.30 -6.21
CA ALA A 254 -12.41 23.49 -7.31
C ALA A 254 -12.55 22.18 -8.09
N GLN A 255 -13.75 21.66 -8.19
CA GLN A 255 -14.08 20.48 -8.99
C GLN A 255 -15.26 20.78 -9.90
N GLY A 256 -15.27 20.17 -11.08
CA GLY A 256 -16.41 20.35 -11.94
C GLY A 256 -16.40 19.47 -13.17
N TYR A 257 -17.52 19.50 -13.88
CA TYR A 257 -17.66 18.85 -15.17
C TYR A 257 -18.58 19.61 -16.11
N VAL A 258 -18.38 19.38 -17.40
CA VAL A 258 -19.32 19.75 -18.47
C VAL A 258 -19.58 18.51 -19.31
N ASN A 259 -20.85 18.15 -19.47
CA ASN A 259 -21.32 17.05 -20.31
C ASN A 259 -22.04 17.63 -21.54
N LEU A 260 -21.52 17.28 -22.71
CA LEU A 260 -21.95 17.81 -24.01
C LEU A 260 -22.57 16.71 -24.88
N PRO A 261 -23.84 16.76 -25.20
CA PRO A 261 -24.44 15.91 -26.22
C PRO A 261 -24.08 16.45 -27.62
N ILE A 262 -23.09 15.86 -28.27
CA ILE A 262 -22.67 16.29 -29.62
C ILE A 262 -23.68 15.85 -30.68
N SER A 263 -24.18 14.63 -30.55
CA SER A 263 -25.24 14.10 -31.40
C SER A 263 -26.04 13.01 -30.66
N LYS A 264 -27.07 12.44 -31.29
CA LYS A 264 -27.82 11.32 -30.71
C LYS A 264 -26.94 10.09 -30.37
N LYS A 265 -25.77 9.94 -31.02
CA LYS A 265 -24.87 8.80 -30.86
C LYS A 265 -23.57 9.18 -30.17
N VAL A 266 -23.21 10.45 -30.12
CA VAL A 266 -21.91 10.93 -29.62
C VAL A 266 -22.15 11.92 -28.49
N ALA A 267 -21.52 11.67 -27.37
CA ALA A 267 -21.50 12.59 -26.24
C ALA A 267 -20.08 12.69 -25.67
N ASP A 268 -19.72 13.84 -25.15
CA ASP A 268 -18.45 14.15 -24.55
C ASP A 268 -18.61 14.65 -23.13
N ARG A 269 -17.61 14.37 -22.26
CA ARG A 269 -17.59 14.83 -20.89
C ARG A 269 -16.19 15.24 -20.50
N LEU A 270 -16.03 16.49 -20.14
CA LEU A 270 -14.81 17.04 -19.57
C LEU A 270 -15.02 17.27 -18.07
N ALA A 271 -14.14 16.74 -17.24
CA ALA A 271 -14.14 16.92 -15.80
C ALA A 271 -12.77 17.35 -15.30
N PHE A 272 -12.72 18.10 -14.21
CA PHE A 272 -11.47 18.54 -13.57
C PHE A 272 -11.60 18.58 -12.05
N SER A 273 -10.44 18.49 -11.38
CA SER A 273 -10.27 18.68 -9.94
C SER A 273 -9.02 19.50 -9.67
N TYR A 274 -9.08 20.38 -8.69
CA TYR A 274 -7.97 21.07 -8.08
C TYR A 274 -8.18 21.07 -6.56
N ASP A 275 -7.19 20.63 -5.79
CA ASP A 275 -7.23 20.62 -4.33
C ASP A 275 -5.86 21.04 -3.78
N TYR A 276 -5.86 22.01 -2.87
CA TYR A 276 -4.68 22.63 -2.31
C TYR A 276 -4.86 22.91 -0.83
N HIS A 277 -3.82 22.67 -0.01
CA HIS A 277 -3.63 23.25 1.31
C HIS A 277 -2.16 23.34 1.68
N ASP A 278 -1.77 24.33 2.49
CA ASP A 278 -0.39 24.65 2.84
C ASP A 278 0.32 23.52 3.63
N GLY A 279 -0.43 22.63 4.28
CA GLY A 279 0.07 21.70 5.27
C GLY A 279 -0.18 22.21 6.70
N TYR A 280 -0.03 21.31 7.67
CA TYR A 280 -0.38 21.59 9.05
C TYR A 280 0.77 21.46 10.04
N ILE A 281 1.96 21.07 9.59
CA ILE A 281 3.21 21.08 10.36
C ILE A 281 4.14 22.12 9.73
N LYS A 282 4.60 23.09 10.52
CA LYS A 282 5.59 24.08 10.05
C LYS A 282 6.98 23.45 10.08
N ASN A 283 7.75 23.64 9.00
CA ASN A 283 9.17 23.36 9.02
C ASN A 283 9.97 24.61 9.40
N LEU A 284 10.66 24.58 10.52
CA LEU A 284 11.46 25.70 11.02
C LEU A 284 12.65 26.05 10.13
N ALA A 285 13.12 25.08 9.32
CA ALA A 285 14.12 25.32 8.27
C ALA A 285 13.53 26.00 7.02
N GLY A 286 12.22 26.14 6.94
CA GLY A 286 11.47 26.78 5.86
C GLY A 286 10.33 25.95 5.31
N GLY A 287 9.20 26.58 4.99
CA GLY A 287 8.01 25.95 4.43
C GLY A 287 7.09 25.30 5.44
N SER A 288 6.23 24.42 4.94
CA SER A 288 5.30 23.61 5.73
C SER A 288 5.29 22.19 5.17
N LEU A 289 4.82 21.23 5.99
CA LEU A 289 4.84 19.80 5.73
C LEU A 289 3.43 19.23 5.81
N ASN A 290 3.19 18.06 5.19
CA ASN A 290 1.89 17.41 5.08
C ASN A 290 0.86 18.28 4.35
N GLY A 291 1.31 19.00 3.30
CA GLY A 291 0.45 19.81 2.45
C GLY A 291 -0.07 19.02 1.25
N LYS A 292 -0.94 19.64 0.46
CA LYS A 292 -1.46 19.09 -0.79
C LYS A 292 -1.49 20.16 -1.87
N ASN A 293 -1.14 19.79 -3.08
CA ASN A 293 -1.33 20.57 -4.29
C ASN A 293 -1.51 19.62 -5.47
N ALA A 294 -2.77 19.32 -5.79
CA ALA A 294 -3.12 18.33 -6.80
C ALA A 294 -4.07 18.93 -7.84
N PHE A 295 -3.75 18.72 -9.12
CA PHE A 295 -4.60 19.04 -10.25
C PHE A 295 -4.87 17.78 -11.06
N ALA A 296 -6.12 17.54 -11.46
CA ALA A 296 -6.48 16.45 -12.34
C ALA A 296 -7.54 16.87 -13.37
N ILE A 297 -7.45 16.27 -14.56
CA ILE A 297 -8.37 16.50 -15.66
C ILE A 297 -8.68 15.20 -16.38
N ARG A 298 -9.94 15.04 -16.82
CA ARG A 298 -10.36 13.86 -17.58
C ARG A 298 -11.31 14.28 -18.69
N ASN A 299 -11.07 13.73 -19.89
CA ASN A 299 -12.01 13.81 -20.99
C ASN A 299 -12.50 12.42 -21.35
N THR A 300 -13.79 12.25 -21.54
CA THR A 300 -14.43 11.00 -21.96
C THR A 300 -15.31 11.27 -23.17
N LEU A 301 -14.93 10.68 -24.32
CA LEU A 301 -15.72 10.67 -25.52
C LEU A 301 -16.40 9.31 -25.66
N SER A 302 -17.72 9.27 -25.76
CA SER A 302 -18.48 8.04 -25.96
C SER A 302 -19.29 8.07 -27.25
N ILE A 303 -19.17 6.99 -28.02
CA ILE A 303 -19.89 6.74 -29.25
C ILE A 303 -20.79 5.54 -29.02
N ARG A 304 -22.12 5.71 -29.17
CA ARG A 304 -23.10 4.64 -28.97
C ARG A 304 -23.94 4.44 -30.24
N ASN A 305 -23.92 3.22 -30.73
CA ASN A 305 -24.75 2.84 -31.86
C ASN A 305 -25.99 2.07 -31.37
N ASN A 306 -26.97 2.79 -30.87
CA ASN A 306 -28.14 2.26 -30.17
C ASN A 306 -27.70 1.35 -29.01
N ASP A 307 -28.42 0.24 -28.79
CA ASP A 307 -28.04 -0.75 -27.75
C ASP A 307 -27.16 -1.88 -28.29
N VAL A 308 -26.61 -1.74 -29.51
CA VAL A 308 -25.81 -2.80 -30.17
C VAL A 308 -24.34 -2.66 -29.82
N SER A 309 -23.80 -1.45 -29.82
CA SER A 309 -22.37 -1.25 -29.51
C SER A 309 -22.11 0.09 -28.84
N SER A 310 -21.08 0.11 -28.01
CA SER A 310 -20.54 1.32 -27.40
C SER A 310 -19.02 1.32 -27.49
N LEU A 311 -18.46 2.48 -27.74
CA LEU A 311 -17.03 2.74 -27.72
C LEU A 311 -16.82 4.00 -26.87
N SER A 312 -15.94 3.93 -25.87
CA SER A 312 -15.54 5.08 -25.06
C SER A 312 -14.03 5.23 -25.12
N LEU A 313 -13.56 6.46 -25.37
CA LEU A 313 -12.18 6.88 -25.22
C LEU A 313 -12.10 7.78 -24.00
N ILE A 314 -11.26 7.41 -23.03
CA ILE A 314 -11.06 8.15 -21.79
C ILE A 314 -9.60 8.57 -21.76
N LEU A 315 -9.35 9.86 -21.66
CA LEU A 315 -8.04 10.45 -21.46
C LEU A 315 -8.01 11.10 -20.09
N ASP A 316 -7.02 10.77 -19.27
CA ASP A 316 -6.85 11.32 -17.93
C ASP A 316 -5.42 11.80 -17.71
N PHE A 317 -5.29 12.85 -16.91
CA PHE A 317 -4.03 13.40 -16.45
C PHE A 317 -4.18 13.93 -15.03
N GLN A 318 -3.17 13.70 -14.19
CA GLN A 318 -3.05 14.23 -12.83
C GLN A 318 -1.62 14.73 -12.63
N MET A 319 -1.48 15.84 -11.91
CA MET A 319 -0.23 16.41 -11.47
C MET A 319 -0.33 16.79 -10.00
N ASP A 320 0.64 16.36 -9.21
CA ASP A 320 0.83 16.74 -7.84
C ASP A 320 2.17 17.48 -7.71
N ASP A 321 2.17 18.57 -6.95
CA ASP A 321 3.33 19.37 -6.58
C ASP A 321 3.16 19.77 -5.11
N ALA A 322 3.46 18.85 -4.22
CA ALA A 322 3.06 18.90 -2.84
C ALA A 322 4.26 19.05 -1.90
N PRO A 323 4.13 19.80 -0.77
CA PRO A 323 5.15 19.85 0.27
C PRO A 323 5.44 18.46 0.85
N GLY A 324 6.64 18.28 1.42
CA GLY A 324 7.08 17.00 1.99
C GLY A 324 6.28 16.54 3.19
N VAL A 325 6.52 15.30 3.60
CA VAL A 325 5.93 14.66 4.78
C VAL A 325 6.73 15.04 6.03
N SER A 326 6.04 15.21 7.16
CA SER A 326 6.67 15.54 8.43
C SER A 326 7.17 14.28 9.14
N PHE A 327 8.18 13.62 8.58
CA PHE A 327 8.91 12.62 9.34
C PHE A 327 9.62 13.31 10.49
N LYS A 328 9.22 13.05 11.75
CA LYS A 328 9.81 13.71 12.91
C LYS A 328 10.27 12.69 13.93
N SER A 329 11.55 12.75 14.31
CA SER A 329 12.11 11.88 15.35
C SER A 329 11.68 12.33 16.74
N LYS A 330 11.43 11.35 17.64
CA LYS A 330 11.21 11.62 19.07
C LYS A 330 12.52 11.65 19.87
N LYS A 331 13.68 11.36 19.27
CA LYS A 331 14.95 11.29 19.98
C LYS A 331 15.65 12.62 20.11
N ILE A 332 15.57 13.47 19.10
CA ILE A 332 16.24 14.75 19.06
C ILE A 332 15.20 15.84 18.80
N ALA A 333 15.10 16.78 19.75
CA ALA A 333 14.25 17.95 19.57
C ALA A 333 14.81 18.85 18.47
N PRO A 334 13.99 19.43 17.59
CA PRO A 334 14.42 20.44 16.65
C PRO A 334 14.90 21.70 17.42
N ILE A 335 15.80 22.47 16.80
CA ILE A 335 16.27 23.73 17.35
C ILE A 335 15.08 24.67 17.53
N GLY A 336 14.81 25.05 18.77
CA GLY A 336 13.68 25.91 19.13
C GLY A 336 12.31 25.22 19.22
N GLY A 337 12.27 23.87 19.23
CA GLY A 337 11.09 23.05 19.31
C GLY A 337 11.17 21.93 20.36
N ASP A 338 10.29 20.95 20.25
CA ASP A 338 10.21 19.75 21.11
C ASP A 338 10.20 18.47 20.27
N THR A 339 10.16 17.30 20.92
CA THR A 339 10.15 15.99 20.27
C THR A 339 8.74 15.47 19.93
N SER A 340 7.69 16.27 20.14
CA SER A 340 6.32 15.86 19.82
C SER A 340 6.12 15.81 18.30
N PRO A 341 5.58 14.75 17.71
CA PRO A 341 5.30 14.69 16.28
C PRO A 341 4.18 15.66 15.84
N PHE A 342 3.44 16.23 16.78
CA PHE A 342 2.29 17.12 16.52
C PHE A 342 2.63 18.60 16.52
N THR A 343 3.90 18.96 16.68
CA THR A 343 4.41 20.32 16.71
C THR A 343 5.35 20.57 15.54
N ASP A 344 5.89 21.82 15.44
CA ASP A 344 6.81 22.21 14.40
C ASP A 344 8.00 21.24 14.27
N ALA A 345 8.43 20.97 13.04
CA ALA A 345 9.60 20.16 12.73
C ALA A 345 10.77 21.07 12.30
N TYR A 346 11.98 20.53 12.29
CA TYR A 346 13.14 21.15 11.65
C TYR A 346 13.80 20.09 10.78
N LEU A 347 13.47 20.09 9.50
CA LEU A 347 14.02 19.19 8.50
C LEU A 347 14.92 20.01 7.57
N ASN A 348 16.18 19.62 7.47
CA ASN A 348 17.27 20.43 6.94
C ASN A 348 17.04 20.99 5.53
N GLN A 349 16.44 20.23 4.64
CA GLN A 349 16.24 20.63 3.25
C GLN A 349 15.14 21.72 3.09
N GLY A 350 14.42 22.04 4.16
CA GLY A 350 13.48 23.16 4.15
C GLY A 350 12.39 23.03 3.07
N THR A 351 12.33 23.98 2.17
CA THR A 351 11.35 24.01 1.06
C THR A 351 11.70 23.10 -0.11
N HIS A 352 12.84 22.39 -0.08
CA HIS A 352 13.18 21.39 -1.11
C HIS A 352 12.45 20.06 -0.86
N LEU A 353 12.01 19.82 0.38
CA LEU A 353 11.22 18.65 0.71
C LEU A 353 9.86 18.71 -0.01
N GLY A 354 9.54 17.69 -0.75
CA GLY A 354 8.29 17.64 -1.48
C GLY A 354 8.24 16.60 -2.57
N LEU A 355 7.08 16.51 -3.20
CA LEU A 355 6.76 15.56 -4.26
C LEU A 355 6.30 16.29 -5.52
N ILE A 356 6.94 15.98 -6.63
CA ILE A 356 6.40 16.23 -7.98
C ILE A 356 5.98 14.90 -8.56
N ARG A 357 4.69 14.75 -8.92
CA ARG A 357 4.17 13.52 -9.54
C ARG A 357 3.27 13.85 -10.71
N GLN A 358 3.44 13.10 -11.80
CA GLN A 358 2.64 13.22 -13.02
C GLN A 358 2.12 11.83 -13.39
N LEU A 359 0.82 11.70 -13.53
CA LEU A 359 0.13 10.49 -13.95
C LEU A 359 -0.68 10.79 -15.20
N GLY A 360 -0.67 9.90 -16.18
CA GLY A 360 -1.48 10.07 -17.36
C GLY A 360 -1.86 8.76 -18.00
N GLY A 361 -2.98 8.75 -18.71
CA GLY A 361 -3.43 7.53 -19.36
C GLY A 361 -4.47 7.74 -20.45
N ALA A 362 -4.56 6.72 -21.29
CA ALA A 362 -5.61 6.56 -22.28
C ALA A 362 -6.27 5.18 -22.08
N THR A 363 -7.58 5.17 -22.00
CA THR A 363 -8.39 3.94 -21.90
C THR A 363 -9.40 3.89 -23.02
N VAL A 364 -9.49 2.73 -23.68
CA VAL A 364 -10.51 2.43 -24.69
C VAL A 364 -11.37 1.31 -24.16
N GLU A 365 -12.66 1.57 -24.01
CA GLU A 365 -13.65 0.57 -23.63
C GLU A 365 -14.56 0.31 -24.83
N PHE A 366 -14.67 -0.93 -25.24
CA PHE A 366 -15.53 -1.37 -26.33
C PHE A 366 -16.46 -2.48 -25.86
N GLU A 367 -17.75 -2.31 -26.12
CA GLU A 367 -18.75 -3.35 -25.90
C GLU A 367 -19.57 -3.53 -27.18
N ARG A 368 -19.81 -4.78 -27.57
CA ARG A 368 -20.70 -5.11 -28.69
C ARG A 368 -21.56 -6.32 -28.39
N LYS A 369 -22.88 -6.12 -28.51
CA LYS A 369 -23.87 -7.17 -28.44
C LYS A 369 -23.86 -7.96 -29.77
N LEU A 370 -23.62 -9.24 -29.72
CA LEU A 370 -23.66 -10.13 -30.88
C LEU A 370 -25.08 -10.66 -31.08
N ASN A 371 -25.75 -11.00 -29.98
CA ASN A 371 -27.17 -11.34 -29.92
C ASN A 371 -27.69 -11.12 -28.50
N ASP A 372 -28.92 -11.50 -28.18
CA ASP A 372 -29.53 -11.25 -26.87
C ASP A 372 -28.84 -11.97 -25.71
N ASN A 373 -28.09 -13.03 -25.98
CA ASN A 373 -27.42 -13.86 -25.00
C ASN A 373 -25.90 -13.74 -25.02
N LEU A 374 -25.32 -13.05 -25.98
CA LEU A 374 -23.89 -13.04 -26.23
C LEU A 374 -23.40 -11.64 -26.55
N TYR A 375 -22.37 -11.18 -25.83
CA TYR A 375 -21.71 -9.91 -26.11
C TYR A 375 -20.20 -10.00 -25.84
N ILE A 376 -19.45 -9.21 -26.56
CA ILE A 376 -18.01 -9.05 -26.37
C ILE A 376 -17.72 -7.73 -25.66
N THR A 377 -16.68 -7.73 -24.85
CA THR A 377 -16.08 -6.54 -24.27
C THR A 377 -14.59 -6.57 -24.51
N ASN A 378 -14.01 -5.40 -24.80
CA ASN A 378 -12.58 -5.23 -24.90
C ASN A 378 -12.19 -3.94 -24.18
N ASN A 379 -11.22 -4.01 -23.26
CA ASN A 379 -10.67 -2.89 -22.55
C ASN A 379 -9.17 -2.83 -22.85
N MET A 380 -8.72 -1.69 -23.37
CA MET A 380 -7.31 -1.43 -23.68
C MET A 380 -6.87 -0.21 -22.89
N GLY A 381 -5.68 -0.25 -22.33
CA GLY A 381 -5.11 0.85 -21.57
C GLY A 381 -3.64 1.08 -21.85
N ALA A 382 -3.25 2.35 -21.96
CA ALA A 382 -1.88 2.80 -21.93
C ALA A 382 -1.75 3.84 -20.81
N ARG A 383 -0.79 3.65 -19.89
CA ARG A 383 -0.58 4.56 -18.75
C ARG A 383 0.90 4.85 -18.57
N GLY A 384 1.19 6.05 -18.11
CA GLY A 384 2.53 6.47 -17.72
C GLY A 384 2.51 7.24 -16.42
N ALA A 385 3.60 7.16 -15.67
CA ALA A 385 3.81 7.91 -14.45
C ALA A 385 5.26 8.33 -14.28
N TYR A 386 5.43 9.47 -13.63
CA TYR A 386 6.70 9.99 -13.13
C TYR A 386 6.45 10.52 -11.72
N ALA A 387 7.34 10.19 -10.79
CA ALA A 387 7.37 10.76 -9.46
C ALA A 387 8.81 11.10 -9.08
N ASP A 388 8.99 12.21 -8.34
CA ASP A 388 10.26 12.70 -7.83
C ASP A 388 9.99 13.28 -6.44
N GLU A 389 10.49 12.64 -5.39
CA GLU A 389 10.26 13.00 -4.01
C GLU A 389 11.57 13.22 -3.27
N TYR A 390 11.65 14.35 -2.58
CA TYR A 390 12.70 14.64 -1.61
C TYR A 390 12.14 14.52 -0.20
N PHE A 391 12.77 13.72 0.63
CA PHE A 391 12.34 13.51 2.01
C PHE A 391 13.53 13.38 2.96
N ASP A 392 13.30 13.73 4.21
CA ASP A 392 14.22 13.58 5.32
C ASP A 392 13.82 12.30 6.07
N GLY A 393 14.69 11.30 6.05
CA GLY A 393 14.39 9.98 6.60
C GLY A 393 14.71 9.83 8.08
N ASP A 394 15.52 10.72 8.68
CA ASP A 394 15.87 10.68 10.10
C ASP A 394 14.99 11.59 10.98
N GLY A 395 14.32 12.55 10.38
CA GLY A 395 13.35 13.41 11.06
C GLY A 395 13.97 14.36 12.11
N THR A 396 15.22 14.76 11.91
CA THR A 396 15.96 15.65 12.81
C THR A 396 16.54 16.85 12.07
N TYR A 397 17.25 17.72 12.76
CA TYR A 397 18.03 18.80 12.13
C TYR A 397 19.44 18.36 11.72
N LEU A 398 19.79 17.11 11.96
CA LEU A 398 21.07 16.52 11.60
C LEU A 398 21.03 16.03 10.14
N TYR A 399 22.19 15.99 9.51
CA TYR A 399 22.31 15.51 8.12
C TYR A 399 22.64 14.01 8.13
N LEU A 400 21.63 13.16 8.52
CA LEU A 400 21.83 11.72 8.75
C LEU A 400 21.25 10.85 7.63
N LEU A 401 20.08 11.20 7.10
CA LEU A 401 19.40 10.41 6.07
C LEU A 401 18.53 11.31 5.20
N GLU A 402 19.19 12.05 4.33
CA GLU A 402 18.52 12.86 3.31
C GLU A 402 18.33 12.05 2.05
N ALA A 403 17.12 11.91 1.57
CA ALA A 403 16.83 11.02 0.47
C ALA A 403 16.07 11.69 -0.68
N ARG A 404 16.38 11.23 -1.89
CA ARG A 404 15.60 11.50 -3.11
C ARG A 404 15.19 10.19 -3.74
N GLU A 405 13.89 10.03 -3.95
CA GLU A 405 13.30 8.88 -4.63
C GLU A 405 12.68 9.30 -5.95
N MET A 406 13.04 8.64 -7.05
CA MET A 406 12.40 8.84 -8.34
C MET A 406 11.82 7.52 -8.84
N ALA A 407 10.62 7.60 -9.43
CA ALA A 407 9.97 6.46 -10.06
C ALA A 407 9.44 6.83 -11.45
N LYS A 408 9.67 5.95 -12.43
CA LYS A 408 9.07 6.03 -13.76
C LYS A 408 8.37 4.74 -14.08
N GLN A 409 7.21 4.86 -14.71
CA GLN A 409 6.43 3.69 -15.11
C GLN A 409 5.79 3.91 -16.47
N MET A 410 5.75 2.84 -17.24
CA MET A 410 4.94 2.72 -18.46
C MET A 410 4.22 1.38 -18.45
N GLN A 411 2.94 1.38 -18.78
CA GLN A 411 2.11 0.18 -18.81
C GLN A 411 1.21 0.17 -20.04
N PHE A 412 1.10 -1.00 -20.66
CA PHE A 412 0.12 -1.33 -21.68
C PHE A 412 -0.63 -2.58 -21.28
N SER A 413 -1.94 -2.56 -21.38
CA SER A 413 -2.77 -3.69 -21.00
C SER A 413 -3.98 -3.83 -21.92
N GLU A 414 -4.39 -5.06 -22.14
CA GLU A 414 -5.58 -5.42 -22.89
C GLU A 414 -6.31 -6.58 -22.21
N GLU A 415 -7.63 -6.47 -22.14
CA GLU A 415 -8.50 -7.54 -21.67
C GLU A 415 -9.66 -7.71 -22.65
N PHE A 416 -9.73 -8.87 -23.27
CA PHE A 416 -10.84 -9.28 -24.14
C PHE A 416 -11.70 -10.32 -23.43
N ARG A 417 -13.04 -10.18 -23.52
CA ARG A 417 -14.01 -11.13 -22.95
C ARG A 417 -15.15 -11.42 -23.90
N LEU A 418 -15.52 -12.68 -23.94
CA LEU A 418 -16.78 -13.16 -24.49
C LEU A 418 -17.73 -13.48 -23.33
N ASN A 419 -18.80 -12.74 -23.24
CA ASN A 419 -19.78 -12.84 -22.15
C ASN A 419 -21.05 -13.50 -22.68
N TRP A 420 -21.67 -14.36 -21.85
CA TRP A 420 -22.93 -15.00 -22.22
C TRP A 420 -23.93 -15.08 -21.08
N ARG A 421 -25.20 -15.13 -21.47
CA ARG A 421 -26.32 -15.39 -20.58
C ARG A 421 -27.30 -16.33 -21.27
N ARG A 422 -27.32 -17.59 -20.89
CA ARG A 422 -28.20 -18.61 -21.47
C ARG A 422 -29.40 -18.85 -20.54
N GLY A 423 -30.51 -18.09 -20.78
CA GLY A 423 -31.68 -18.13 -19.95
C GLY A 423 -31.39 -17.74 -18.49
N SER A 424 -32.16 -18.27 -17.53
CA SER A 424 -31.92 -18.06 -16.11
C SER A 424 -30.92 -19.07 -15.48
N ARG A 425 -30.45 -20.09 -16.24
CA ARG A 425 -29.68 -21.21 -15.68
C ARG A 425 -28.17 -21.03 -15.74
N LEU A 426 -27.64 -20.39 -16.77
CA LEU A 426 -26.21 -20.30 -16.98
C LEU A 426 -25.81 -18.90 -17.45
N SER A 427 -24.86 -18.28 -16.75
CA SER A 427 -24.26 -17.01 -17.17
C SER A 427 -22.77 -17.03 -16.86
N GLY A 428 -21.98 -16.28 -17.62
CA GLY A 428 -20.57 -16.26 -17.38
C GLY A 428 -19.81 -15.54 -18.48
N PHE A 429 -18.50 -15.69 -18.44
CA PHE A 429 -17.58 -15.20 -19.46
C PHE A 429 -16.35 -16.09 -19.55
N VAL A 430 -15.69 -16.02 -20.68
CA VAL A 430 -14.31 -16.45 -20.89
C VAL A 430 -13.55 -15.25 -21.44
N GLY A 431 -12.32 -15.09 -21.03
CA GLY A 431 -11.49 -13.98 -21.48
C GLY A 431 -10.02 -14.32 -21.55
N MET A 432 -9.29 -13.43 -22.17
CA MET A 432 -7.84 -13.40 -22.21
C MET A 432 -7.35 -12.01 -21.90
N GLY A 433 -6.18 -11.92 -21.30
CA GLY A 433 -5.51 -10.67 -20.97
C GLY A 433 -4.05 -10.70 -21.38
N ALA A 434 -3.50 -9.52 -21.63
CA ALA A 434 -2.08 -9.29 -21.81
C ALA A 434 -1.68 -7.97 -21.18
N MET A 435 -0.52 -7.94 -20.56
CA MET A 435 0.05 -6.72 -19.97
C MET A 435 1.55 -6.69 -20.18
N TYR A 436 2.06 -5.54 -20.51
CA TYR A 436 3.47 -5.21 -20.46
C TYR A 436 3.67 -3.99 -19.57
N GLU A 437 4.66 -4.06 -18.69
CA GLU A 437 5.02 -3.00 -17.77
C GLU A 437 6.53 -2.79 -17.74
N TYR A 438 6.94 -1.54 -17.78
CA TYR A 438 8.30 -1.10 -17.49
C TYR A 438 8.27 -0.18 -16.26
N CYS A 439 9.12 -0.45 -15.29
CA CYS A 439 9.32 0.39 -14.11
C CYS A 439 10.81 0.66 -13.90
N GLU A 440 11.11 1.89 -13.52
CA GLU A 440 12.42 2.33 -13.04
C GLU A 440 12.21 2.96 -11.66
N HIS A 441 13.02 2.56 -10.71
CA HIS A 441 13.06 3.12 -9.37
C HIS A 441 14.49 3.53 -9.05
N TYR A 442 14.69 4.79 -8.71
CA TYR A 442 15.96 5.36 -8.33
C TYR A 442 15.87 5.89 -6.90
N MET A 443 16.87 5.58 -6.09
CA MET A 443 17.06 6.13 -4.75
C MET A 443 18.45 6.73 -4.64
N ASN A 444 18.53 7.92 -4.07
CA ASN A 444 19.77 8.59 -3.71
C ASN A 444 19.71 8.98 -2.24
N ILE A 445 20.74 8.62 -1.49
CA ILE A 445 20.87 8.90 -0.06
C ILE A 445 22.10 9.75 0.16
N HIS A 446 21.95 10.82 0.92
CA HIS A 446 23.00 11.70 1.39
C HIS A 446 23.10 11.62 2.90
N THR A 447 24.31 11.56 3.43
CA THR A 447 24.56 11.53 4.88
C THR A 447 25.89 12.13 5.25
N ASP A 448 25.99 12.74 6.43
CA ASP A 448 27.24 13.10 7.06
C ASP A 448 27.76 11.93 7.89
N LEU A 449 28.82 11.25 7.40
CA LEU A 449 29.40 10.12 8.14
C LEU A 449 29.97 10.53 9.50
N GLY A 450 30.42 11.77 9.64
CA GLY A 450 30.92 12.31 10.91
C GLY A 450 29.85 12.44 11.98
N ILE A 451 28.57 12.46 11.59
CA ILE A 451 27.41 12.43 12.50
C ILE A 451 26.85 11.00 12.58
N LEU A 452 26.66 10.33 11.45
CA LEU A 452 26.05 8.99 11.40
C LEU A 452 26.87 7.95 12.18
N PHE A 453 28.20 7.94 12.05
CA PHE A 453 29.05 6.96 12.71
C PHE A 453 28.93 7.02 14.24
N PRO A 454 29.14 8.17 14.93
CA PRO A 454 28.97 8.24 16.37
C PRO A 454 27.52 8.03 16.82
N ALA A 455 26.54 8.47 16.04
CA ALA A 455 25.13 8.41 16.42
C ALA A 455 24.50 7.02 16.28
N SER A 456 24.90 6.25 15.27
CA SER A 456 24.24 4.99 14.90
C SER A 456 25.21 3.81 14.78
N VAL A 457 26.37 4.00 14.18
CA VAL A 457 27.34 2.90 13.91
C VAL A 457 28.27 2.69 15.10
N ALA A 458 28.61 3.73 15.82
CA ALA A 458 29.54 3.68 16.96
C ALA A 458 29.14 2.66 18.05
N PRO A 459 27.86 2.49 18.43
CA PRO A 459 27.48 1.47 19.40
C PRO A 459 27.86 0.05 18.96
N SER A 460 27.70 -0.26 17.67
CA SER A 460 28.06 -1.56 17.10
C SER A 460 29.58 -1.74 17.01
N ILE A 461 30.32 -0.68 16.61
CA ILE A 461 31.77 -0.67 16.61
C ILE A 461 32.26 -0.83 18.04
N LYS A 462 31.75 -0.08 19.01
CA LYS A 462 32.10 -0.20 20.42
C LYS A 462 31.89 -1.63 20.95
N ALA A 463 30.73 -2.23 20.62
CA ALA A 463 30.45 -3.62 20.99
C ALA A 463 31.46 -4.62 20.37
N SER A 464 31.85 -4.41 19.12
CA SER A 464 32.86 -5.24 18.44
C SER A 464 34.23 -5.06 19.05
N LEU A 465 34.57 -3.84 19.48
CA LEU A 465 35.86 -3.51 20.11
C LEU A 465 35.90 -3.82 21.61
N GLN A 466 34.80 -4.23 22.26
CA GLN A 466 34.78 -4.60 23.68
C GLN A 466 35.79 -5.71 24.06
N LYS A 467 36.10 -6.61 23.12
CA LYS A 467 37.11 -7.68 23.32
C LYS A 467 38.54 -7.23 23.01
N LEU A 468 38.68 -6.03 22.41
CA LEU A 468 39.97 -5.52 21.97
C LEU A 468 41.00 -5.41 23.11
N PRO A 469 40.67 -4.88 24.31
CA PRO A 469 41.62 -4.81 25.42
C PRO A 469 42.28 -6.17 25.72
N THR A 470 41.46 -7.22 25.82
CA THR A 470 41.94 -8.57 26.11
C THR A 470 42.71 -9.18 24.91
N GLN A 471 42.31 -8.92 23.69
CA GLN A 471 42.98 -9.39 22.47
C GLN A 471 44.39 -8.76 22.34
N VAL A 472 44.48 -7.45 22.54
CA VAL A 472 45.75 -6.70 22.51
C VAL A 472 46.68 -7.18 23.64
N SER A 473 46.14 -7.29 24.84
CA SER A 473 46.90 -7.81 26.02
C SER A 473 47.47 -9.21 25.75
N THR A 474 46.64 -10.11 25.21
CA THR A 474 47.08 -11.49 24.82
C THR A 474 48.13 -11.47 23.72
N GLY A 475 47.97 -10.60 22.72
CA GLY A 475 48.98 -10.46 21.65
C GLY A 475 50.32 -9.96 22.18
N VAL A 476 50.27 -8.95 23.05
CA VAL A 476 51.48 -8.43 23.72
C VAL A 476 52.12 -9.48 24.63
N GLN A 477 51.30 -10.24 25.35
CA GLN A 477 51.81 -11.39 26.16
C GLN A 477 52.59 -12.40 25.32
N GLY A 478 52.05 -12.76 24.14
CA GLY A 478 52.71 -13.64 23.17
C GLY A 478 54.04 -13.07 22.69
N GLY A 479 54.11 -11.76 22.42
CA GLY A 479 55.34 -11.06 22.05
C GLY A 479 56.39 -11.06 23.16
N ILE A 480 55.96 -10.81 24.40
CA ILE A 480 56.87 -10.87 25.58
C ILE A 480 57.41 -12.29 25.80
N GLU A 481 56.56 -13.31 25.62
CA GLU A 481 56.99 -14.72 25.76
C GLU A 481 58.00 -15.09 24.68
N ALA A 482 57.81 -14.65 23.43
CA ALA A 482 58.77 -14.85 22.36
C ALA A 482 60.13 -14.17 22.67
N PHE A 483 60.08 -12.94 23.19
CA PHE A 483 61.28 -12.21 23.64
C PHE A 483 61.92 -12.89 24.80
N LYS A 484 61.19 -13.43 25.78
CA LYS A 484 61.70 -14.22 26.89
C LYS A 484 62.48 -15.44 26.41
N GLN A 485 61.93 -16.21 25.48
CA GLN A 485 62.61 -17.40 24.90
C GLN A 485 63.85 -17.00 24.16
N GLN A 486 63.85 -15.90 23.44
CA GLN A 486 65.05 -15.39 22.78
C GLN A 486 66.14 -15.04 23.81
N LEU A 487 65.85 -14.35 24.89
CA LEU A 487 66.72 -14.00 25.94
C LEU A 487 67.30 -15.26 26.64
N VAL A 488 66.50 -16.22 27.05
CA VAL A 488 66.88 -17.47 27.67
C VAL A 488 67.82 -18.22 26.76
N SER A 489 67.69 -18.19 25.44
CA SER A 489 68.62 -18.85 24.51
C SER A 489 69.93 -18.16 24.33
N GLN A 490 70.08 -16.91 24.70
CA GLN A 490 71.30 -16.11 24.56
C GLN A 490 72.19 -16.13 25.82
N TYR A 491 71.65 -16.52 26.99
CA TYR A 491 72.34 -16.50 28.26
C TYR A 491 72.57 -17.92 28.82
N PRO A 492 73.60 -18.13 29.70
CA PRO A 492 73.82 -19.42 30.36
C PRO A 492 72.58 -19.91 31.12
N ALA A 493 72.41 -21.23 31.23
CA ALA A 493 71.24 -21.85 31.83
C ALA A 493 70.94 -21.42 33.27
N GLU A 494 72.01 -20.98 34.00
CA GLU A 494 71.92 -20.45 35.39
C GLU A 494 71.07 -19.15 35.48
N TYR A 495 70.84 -18.40 34.38
CA TYR A 495 70.05 -17.19 34.38
C TYR A 495 68.63 -17.46 33.88
N ALA A 496 68.31 -18.67 33.41
CA ALA A 496 66.98 -18.97 32.81
C ALA A 496 65.82 -18.73 33.76
N ASP A 497 65.97 -19.16 35.02
CA ASP A 497 64.91 -18.97 36.03
C ASP A 497 64.70 -17.47 36.36
N LEU A 498 65.80 -16.72 36.51
CA LEU A 498 65.79 -15.29 36.80
C LEU A 498 65.09 -14.49 35.64
N ILE A 499 65.47 -14.82 34.40
CA ILE A 499 64.88 -14.23 33.20
C ILE A 499 63.34 -14.52 33.14
N SER A 500 62.95 -15.79 33.31
CA SER A 500 61.60 -16.25 33.24
C SER A 500 60.73 -15.59 34.29
N GLN A 501 61.15 -15.64 35.58
CA GLN A 501 60.37 -15.05 36.68
C GLN A 501 60.10 -13.51 36.47
N ASN A 502 61.13 -12.76 36.13
CA ASN A 502 61.08 -11.34 36.00
C ASN A 502 60.20 -10.89 34.75
N LEU A 503 60.38 -11.66 33.64
CA LEU A 503 59.54 -11.37 32.46
C LEU A 503 58.09 -11.83 32.60
N ASP A 504 57.81 -12.86 33.42
CA ASP A 504 56.47 -13.27 33.76
C ASP A 504 55.74 -12.22 34.64
N GLU A 505 56.45 -11.67 35.68
CA GLU A 505 56.00 -10.58 36.49
C GLU A 505 55.76 -9.31 35.65
N PHE A 506 56.64 -8.96 34.73
CA PHE A 506 56.52 -7.86 33.80
C PHE A 506 55.34 -8.06 32.87
N SER A 507 55.18 -9.23 32.27
CA SER A 507 54.09 -9.59 31.38
C SER A 507 52.75 -9.40 32.07
N ALA A 508 52.57 -9.93 33.29
CA ALA A 508 51.33 -9.79 34.04
C ALA A 508 50.99 -8.32 34.35
N ALA A 509 52.02 -7.54 34.77
CA ALA A 509 51.81 -6.12 35.06
C ALA A 509 51.39 -5.30 33.80
N VAL A 510 52.12 -5.54 32.69
CA VAL A 510 51.85 -4.88 31.40
C VAL A 510 50.47 -5.23 30.88
N CYS A 511 50.07 -6.49 30.87
CA CYS A 511 48.78 -6.93 30.37
C CYS A 511 47.63 -6.25 31.13
N SER A 512 47.69 -6.21 32.44
CA SER A 512 46.68 -5.51 33.27
C SER A 512 46.60 -4.00 33.00
N GLN A 513 47.78 -3.35 32.83
CA GLN A 513 47.82 -1.92 32.53
C GLN A 513 47.32 -1.60 31.11
N ILE A 514 47.65 -2.44 30.11
CA ILE A 514 47.13 -2.31 28.75
C ILE A 514 45.61 -2.44 28.72
N GLU A 515 45.04 -3.44 29.37
CA GLU A 515 43.60 -3.63 29.43
C GLU A 515 42.93 -2.42 30.06
N SER A 516 43.44 -1.87 31.14
CA SER A 516 42.90 -0.68 31.79
C SER A 516 42.99 0.57 30.91
N ALA A 517 44.15 0.81 30.27
CA ALA A 517 44.37 1.95 29.39
C ALA A 517 43.49 1.85 28.10
N MET A 518 43.34 0.67 27.57
CA MET A 518 42.49 0.42 26.39
C MET A 518 41.01 0.61 26.70
N ASN A 519 40.54 0.23 27.87
CA ASN A 519 39.17 0.52 28.28
C ASN A 519 38.94 2.03 28.40
N THR A 520 39.93 2.80 28.90
CA THR A 520 39.86 4.27 28.94
C THR A 520 39.81 4.87 27.53
N ASN A 521 40.61 4.33 26.59
CA ASN A 521 40.54 4.76 25.19
C ASN A 521 39.13 4.50 24.57
N LEU A 522 38.59 3.29 24.77
CA LEU A 522 37.26 2.97 24.29
C LEU A 522 36.19 3.95 24.80
N ASP A 523 36.25 4.31 26.08
CA ASP A 523 35.32 5.29 26.65
C ASP A 523 35.52 6.69 26.07
N THR A 524 36.75 7.09 25.78
CA THR A 524 37.11 8.38 25.19
C THR A 524 36.68 8.45 23.71
N TRP A 525 36.91 7.41 22.91
CA TRP A 525 36.59 7.38 21.49
C TRP A 525 35.09 7.48 21.22
N PHE A 526 34.27 6.98 22.13
CA PHE A 526 32.82 6.94 21.98
C PHE A 526 32.07 7.96 22.84
N GLN A 527 32.71 9.11 23.15
CA GLN A 527 32.09 10.24 23.81
C GLN A 527 31.39 11.17 22.80
N GLY A 528 30.13 11.51 23.08
CA GLY A 528 29.36 12.45 22.25
C GLY A 528 28.64 11.83 21.05
N ASN A 529 27.89 12.67 20.33
CA ASN A 529 27.06 12.29 19.19
C ASN A 529 27.65 12.74 17.84
N GLU A 530 28.81 13.39 17.85
CA GLU A 530 29.48 13.86 16.64
C GLU A 530 30.99 13.74 16.81
N TRP A 531 31.66 13.19 15.81
CA TRP A 531 33.12 13.19 15.74
C TRP A 531 33.59 14.35 14.88
N SER A 532 33.90 15.47 15.52
CA SER A 532 34.57 16.59 14.86
C SER A 532 35.98 16.22 14.37
N ASN A 533 36.65 15.32 15.10
CA ASN A 533 37.87 14.63 14.70
C ASN A 533 37.67 13.15 14.90
N THR A 534 37.81 12.37 13.84
CA THR A 534 37.67 10.92 13.88
C THR A 534 38.77 10.32 14.74
N PRO A 535 38.52 9.44 15.73
CA PRO A 535 39.55 8.77 16.51
C PRO A 535 40.46 7.91 15.60
N ASP A 536 41.73 7.99 15.82
CA ASP A 536 42.69 7.08 15.17
C ASP A 536 42.87 5.82 15.99
N PHE A 537 41.94 4.90 15.89
CA PHE A 537 41.91 3.67 16.71
C PHE A 537 43.22 2.89 16.67
N PHE A 538 43.91 2.86 15.55
CA PHE A 538 45.18 2.14 15.41
C PHE A 538 46.34 2.85 16.09
N ASN A 539 46.57 4.16 15.77
CA ASN A 539 47.70 4.88 16.34
C ASN A 539 47.51 5.16 17.81
N ASP A 540 46.29 5.44 18.28
CA ASP A 540 45.99 5.61 19.70
C ASP A 540 46.27 4.31 20.48
N THR A 541 45.87 3.13 19.97
CA THR A 541 46.15 1.83 20.56
C THR A 541 47.66 1.57 20.56
N ARG A 542 48.35 1.77 19.43
CA ARG A 542 49.78 1.58 19.31
C ARG A 542 50.53 2.45 20.34
N ASN A 543 50.24 3.74 20.42
CA ASN A 543 50.87 4.66 21.33
C ASN A 543 50.61 4.28 22.80
N THR A 544 49.40 3.85 23.11
CA THR A 544 49.03 3.37 24.45
C THR A 544 49.85 2.13 24.83
N VAL A 545 49.90 1.13 23.96
CA VAL A 545 50.66 -0.11 24.18
C VAL A 545 52.15 0.19 24.34
N GLN A 546 52.73 1.01 23.45
CA GLN A 546 54.14 1.42 23.56
C GLN A 546 54.42 2.16 24.86
N GLY A 547 53.58 3.14 25.24
CA GLY A 547 53.73 3.90 26.46
C GLY A 547 53.68 3.03 27.73
N VAL A 548 52.72 2.10 27.80
CA VAL A 548 52.59 1.16 28.93
C VAL A 548 53.84 0.25 29.00
N LEU A 549 54.24 -0.30 27.87
CA LEU A 549 55.43 -1.17 27.81
C LEU A 549 56.70 -0.45 28.28
N VAL A 550 56.97 0.76 27.73
CA VAL A 550 58.16 1.55 28.08
C VAL A 550 58.15 1.93 29.56
N ASN A 551 57.03 2.49 30.05
CA ASN A 551 56.93 2.94 31.45
C ASN A 551 57.08 1.78 32.45
N THR A 552 56.42 0.64 32.13
CA THR A 552 56.48 -0.52 33.04
C THR A 552 57.90 -1.17 33.00
N LEU A 553 58.50 -1.27 31.82
CA LEU A 553 59.85 -1.81 31.69
C LEU A 553 60.89 -0.87 32.35
N ASP A 554 60.78 0.43 32.19
CA ASP A 554 61.62 1.43 32.85
C ASP A 554 61.58 1.32 34.39
N ALA A 555 60.35 1.14 34.91
CA ALA A 555 60.15 0.90 36.35
C ALA A 555 60.80 -0.40 36.81
N VAL A 556 60.71 -1.49 36.03
CA VAL A 556 61.38 -2.78 36.32
C VAL A 556 62.90 -2.64 36.29
N ILE A 557 63.47 -2.01 35.27
CA ILE A 557 64.89 -1.76 35.14
C ILE A 557 65.44 -0.96 36.33
N LYS A 558 64.70 0.05 36.77
CA LYS A 558 65.06 0.87 37.93
C LYS A 558 65.00 0.10 39.27
N ALA A 559 63.98 -0.75 39.38
CA ALA A 559 63.79 -1.54 40.62
C ALA A 559 64.68 -2.77 40.75
N LYS A 560 65.17 -3.37 39.63
CA LYS A 560 65.89 -4.62 39.57
C LYS A 560 67.18 -4.43 38.74
N PRO A 561 68.34 -4.04 39.36
CA PRO A 561 69.62 -3.82 38.64
C PRO A 561 70.13 -5.01 37.84
N GLU A 562 69.79 -6.21 38.25
CA GLU A 562 70.10 -7.44 37.56
C GLU A 562 69.42 -7.51 36.18
N ILE A 563 68.22 -6.97 36.00
CA ILE A 563 67.58 -6.91 34.72
C ILE A 563 68.30 -5.93 33.81
N ALA A 564 68.67 -4.77 34.31
CA ALA A 564 69.44 -3.79 33.52
C ALA A 564 70.79 -4.41 32.97
N MET A 565 71.42 -5.26 33.73
CA MET A 565 72.62 -5.99 33.25
C MET A 565 72.29 -7.00 32.17
N LEU A 566 71.23 -7.78 32.30
CA LEU A 566 70.70 -8.71 31.26
C LEU A 566 70.33 -8.02 29.98
N LEU A 567 69.82 -6.80 30.03
CA LEU A 567 69.49 -6.01 28.87
C LEU A 567 70.66 -5.28 28.23
N ASN A 568 71.89 -5.59 28.72
CA ASN A 568 73.14 -5.06 28.21
C ASN A 568 73.15 -3.51 28.06
N GLY A 569 72.55 -2.81 29.01
CA GLY A 569 72.47 -1.35 29.04
C GLY A 569 71.47 -0.73 28.07
N MET A 570 70.64 -1.50 27.41
CA MET A 570 69.55 -0.96 26.57
C MET A 570 68.53 -0.24 27.45
N THR A 571 67.98 0.89 26.93
CA THR A 571 66.89 1.57 27.57
C THR A 571 65.57 0.85 27.32
N ALA A 572 64.49 1.16 28.09
CA ALA A 572 63.17 0.61 27.90
C ALA A 572 62.63 0.91 26.48
N GLU A 573 62.86 2.13 25.96
CA GLU A 573 62.49 2.50 24.62
C GLU A 573 63.22 1.64 23.55
N GLN A 574 64.53 1.36 23.73
CA GLN A 574 65.28 0.54 22.79
C GLN A 574 64.76 -0.89 22.75
N VAL A 575 64.42 -1.45 23.90
CA VAL A 575 63.88 -2.82 24.01
C VAL A 575 62.49 -2.91 23.41
N VAL A 576 61.60 -1.96 23.75
CA VAL A 576 60.22 -1.93 23.22
C VAL A 576 60.22 -1.61 21.71
N GLY A 577 61.16 -0.75 21.24
CA GLY A 577 61.31 -0.47 19.81
C GLY A 577 61.79 -1.67 18.98
N ALA A 578 62.39 -2.70 19.64
CA ALA A 578 62.79 -3.98 18.99
C ALA A 578 61.61 -4.99 18.95
N MET A 579 60.51 -4.74 19.68
CA MET A 579 59.32 -5.59 19.66
C MET A 579 58.44 -5.24 18.47
N ASP A 580 57.94 -6.22 17.74
CA ASP A 580 57.00 -6.03 16.63
C ASP A 580 55.57 -5.87 17.18
N ILE A 581 55.24 -4.68 17.71
CA ILE A 581 53.93 -4.36 18.21
C ILE A 581 52.92 -4.20 17.08
N GLU A 582 53.31 -3.69 15.90
CA GLU A 582 52.44 -3.44 14.77
C GLU A 582 51.84 -4.73 14.19
N SER A 583 52.59 -5.82 14.19
CA SER A 583 52.09 -7.14 13.77
C SER A 583 50.92 -7.62 14.62
N GLY A 584 50.99 -7.37 15.95
CA GLY A 584 49.92 -7.70 16.90
C GLY A 584 48.70 -6.82 16.81
N LEU A 585 48.80 -5.69 16.10
CA LEU A 585 47.70 -4.73 15.88
C LEU A 585 47.21 -4.68 14.43
N SER A 586 47.59 -5.66 13.60
CA SER A 586 47.27 -5.69 12.16
C SER A 586 45.78 -5.54 11.86
N ASP A 587 44.93 -6.11 12.70
CA ASP A 587 43.47 -6.06 12.53
C ASP A 587 42.89 -4.67 12.75
N LEU A 588 43.60 -3.77 13.44
CA LEU A 588 43.20 -2.36 13.63
C LEU A 588 43.72 -1.44 12.52
N LYS A 589 44.64 -1.92 11.69
CA LYS A 589 45.24 -1.11 10.63
C LYS A 589 44.24 -0.49 9.64
N PRO A 590 43.12 -1.20 9.29
CA PRO A 590 42.04 -0.59 8.50
C PRO A 590 41.31 0.58 9.20
N LEU A 591 41.45 0.69 10.53
CA LEU A 591 40.85 1.74 11.35
C LEU A 591 41.77 2.93 11.60
N SER A 592 42.94 2.96 10.94
CA SER A 592 43.84 4.11 11.02
C SER A 592 43.44 5.22 10.04
N ASN A 593 43.46 6.45 10.48
CA ASN A 593 43.21 7.65 9.66
C ASN A 593 41.88 7.59 8.88
N LEU A 594 40.82 7.14 9.55
CA LEU A 594 39.51 7.12 8.93
C LEU A 594 39.07 8.53 8.52
N GLN A 595 38.79 8.70 7.22
CA GLN A 595 38.19 9.92 6.70
C GLN A 595 36.68 9.72 6.56
N LEU A 596 35.90 10.45 7.36
CA LEU A 596 34.44 10.42 7.30
C LEU A 596 33.97 11.58 6.40
N GLU A 597 33.44 11.19 5.24
CA GLU A 597 32.89 12.14 4.29
C GLU A 597 31.67 12.88 4.89
N ARG A 598 31.66 14.22 4.75
CA ARG A 598 30.56 15.06 5.25
C ARG A 598 29.36 15.14 4.31
N ASP A 599 29.54 14.77 3.06
CA ASP A 599 28.48 14.56 2.08
C ASP A 599 28.73 13.20 1.40
N TYR A 600 28.49 12.14 2.14
CA TYR A 600 28.61 10.78 1.66
C TYR A 600 27.34 10.44 0.85
N ILE A 601 27.52 9.89 -0.34
CA ILE A 601 26.45 9.64 -1.30
C ILE A 601 26.41 8.18 -1.70
N GLU A 602 25.24 7.58 -1.61
CA GLU A 602 24.91 6.28 -2.21
C GLU A 602 23.67 6.41 -3.09
N SER A 603 23.72 5.79 -4.25
CA SER A 603 22.54 5.73 -5.13
C SER A 603 22.41 4.39 -5.82
N HIS A 604 21.18 4.02 -6.13
CA HIS A 604 20.89 2.85 -6.95
C HIS A 604 19.71 3.09 -7.89
N SER A 605 19.67 2.29 -8.94
CA SER A 605 18.51 2.17 -9.84
C SER A 605 18.10 0.71 -9.94
N ASN A 606 16.82 0.46 -9.78
CA ASN A 606 16.19 -0.82 -10.11
C ASN A 606 15.33 -0.66 -11.36
N TYR A 607 15.51 -1.56 -12.31
CA TYR A 607 14.75 -1.62 -13.55
C TYR A 607 13.93 -2.90 -13.56
N THR A 608 12.67 -2.82 -13.98
CA THR A 608 11.82 -4.01 -14.06
C THR A 608 11.02 -4.00 -15.35
N HIS A 609 11.11 -5.10 -16.08
CA HIS A 609 10.25 -5.40 -17.21
C HIS A 609 9.38 -6.59 -16.82
N ASN A 610 8.08 -6.42 -16.89
CA ASN A 610 7.11 -7.49 -16.66
C ASN A 610 6.26 -7.69 -17.92
N PHE A 611 6.15 -8.92 -18.34
CA PHE A 611 5.20 -9.34 -19.34
C PHE A 611 4.29 -10.39 -18.75
N GLU A 612 2.99 -10.22 -18.91
CA GLU A 612 1.98 -11.14 -18.40
C GLU A 612 0.97 -11.45 -19.49
N THR A 613 0.55 -12.70 -19.56
CA THR A 613 -0.62 -13.11 -20.33
C THR A 613 -1.43 -14.12 -19.54
N ASP A 614 -2.73 -14.05 -19.67
CA ASP A 614 -3.64 -14.90 -18.91
C ASP A 614 -4.86 -15.34 -19.72
N ILE A 615 -5.43 -16.46 -19.29
CA ILE A 615 -6.72 -16.98 -19.77
C ILE A 615 -7.57 -17.22 -18.54
N PHE A 616 -8.81 -16.74 -18.58
CA PHE A 616 -9.71 -16.84 -17.44
C PHE A 616 -11.16 -17.10 -17.84
N ALA A 617 -11.88 -17.70 -16.90
CA ALA A 617 -13.32 -17.95 -17.04
C ALA A 617 -14.00 -17.83 -15.67
N ASP A 618 -15.24 -17.35 -15.69
CA ASP A 618 -16.10 -17.32 -14.52
C ASP A 618 -17.53 -17.66 -14.94
N VAL A 619 -18.07 -18.72 -14.37
CA VAL A 619 -19.35 -19.30 -14.76
C VAL A 619 -20.24 -19.45 -13.53
N THR A 620 -21.43 -18.88 -13.60
CA THR A 620 -22.47 -19.04 -12.58
C THR A 620 -23.58 -19.94 -13.11
N TRP A 621 -23.83 -21.04 -12.39
CA TRP A 621 -24.86 -22.01 -12.66
C TRP A 621 -25.96 -21.96 -11.60
N ASN A 622 -27.20 -21.72 -12.01
CA ASN A 622 -28.38 -21.85 -11.19
C ASN A 622 -28.76 -23.36 -11.13
N ILE A 623 -28.27 -24.05 -10.07
CA ILE A 623 -28.43 -25.50 -9.90
C ILE A 623 -29.92 -25.84 -9.75
N VAL A 624 -30.56 -25.16 -8.78
CA VAL A 624 -32.00 -25.22 -8.50
C VAL A 624 -32.48 -23.84 -8.15
N LYS A 625 -33.78 -23.61 -8.14
CA LYS A 625 -34.38 -22.32 -7.81
C LYS A 625 -33.73 -21.72 -6.58
N ARG A 626 -33.16 -20.53 -6.69
CA ARG A 626 -32.46 -19.75 -5.63
C ARG A 626 -31.09 -20.25 -5.22
N LEU A 627 -30.55 -21.34 -5.78
CA LEU A 627 -29.21 -21.83 -5.44
C LEU A 627 -28.29 -21.69 -6.64
N TYR A 628 -27.23 -20.92 -6.47
CA TYR A 628 -26.26 -20.60 -7.51
C TYR A 628 -24.87 -21.11 -7.12
N LEU A 629 -24.20 -21.76 -8.03
CA LEU A 629 -22.79 -22.13 -7.94
C LEU A 629 -22.00 -21.30 -8.94
N THR A 630 -21.01 -20.57 -8.45
CA THR A 630 -20.05 -19.87 -9.29
C THR A 630 -18.70 -20.55 -9.25
N LEU A 631 -18.13 -20.83 -10.39
CA LEU A 631 -16.78 -21.37 -10.56
C LEU A 631 -15.95 -20.40 -11.38
N GLY A 632 -14.84 -19.95 -10.81
CA GLY A 632 -13.88 -19.07 -11.47
C GLY A 632 -12.49 -19.71 -11.51
N LEU A 633 -11.80 -19.56 -12.63
CA LEU A 633 -10.42 -20.00 -12.83
C LEU A 633 -9.68 -18.98 -13.69
N ARG A 634 -8.44 -18.67 -13.33
CA ARG A 634 -7.48 -17.93 -14.16
C ARG A 634 -6.14 -18.63 -14.12
N THR A 635 -5.52 -18.77 -15.28
CA THR A 635 -4.15 -19.24 -15.44
C THR A 635 -3.33 -18.11 -16.03
N THR A 636 -2.13 -17.92 -15.53
CA THR A 636 -1.27 -16.80 -15.87
C THR A 636 0.13 -17.31 -16.20
N TYR A 637 0.69 -16.82 -17.29
CA TYR A 637 2.13 -16.84 -17.57
C TYR A 637 2.69 -15.46 -17.37
N GLU A 638 3.77 -15.36 -16.63
CA GLU A 638 4.45 -14.11 -16.30
C GLU A 638 5.94 -14.26 -16.50
N LYS A 639 6.55 -13.27 -17.16
CA LYS A 639 7.99 -13.15 -17.30
C LYS A 639 8.44 -11.85 -16.66
N GLN A 640 9.33 -11.94 -15.68
CA GLN A 640 9.93 -10.79 -15.01
C GLN A 640 11.42 -10.73 -15.35
N LYS A 641 11.90 -9.52 -15.66
CA LYS A 641 13.32 -9.22 -15.83
C LYS A 641 13.65 -8.00 -14.98
N THR A 642 14.58 -8.16 -14.04
CA THR A 642 14.97 -7.09 -13.10
C THR A 642 16.43 -6.74 -13.30
N GLY A 643 16.74 -5.44 -13.35
CA GLY A 643 18.06 -4.88 -13.44
C GLY A 643 18.43 -4.10 -12.19
N TYR A 644 19.68 -4.16 -11.79
CA TYR A 644 20.26 -3.38 -10.68
C TYR A 644 21.50 -2.65 -11.17
N GLU A 645 21.58 -1.38 -10.82
CA GLU A 645 22.75 -0.52 -11.03
C GLU A 645 22.92 0.39 -9.81
N SER A 646 24.15 0.61 -9.37
CA SER A 646 24.42 1.52 -8.26
C SER A 646 25.70 2.31 -8.52
N ASN A 647 25.70 3.53 -8.00
CA ASN A 647 26.82 4.42 -7.97
C ASN A 647 26.98 4.97 -6.55
N SER A 648 27.84 4.36 -5.77
CA SER A 648 27.99 4.65 -4.35
C SER A 648 29.43 4.96 -4.03
N MET A 649 29.65 5.92 -3.14
CA MET A 649 30.93 6.18 -2.52
C MET A 649 31.34 4.98 -1.64
N THR A 650 32.61 4.87 -1.32
CA THR A 650 33.09 3.82 -0.42
C THR A 650 33.01 4.30 1.01
N ALA A 651 32.22 3.61 1.83
CA ALA A 651 32.14 3.89 3.26
C ALA A 651 33.34 3.27 3.99
N PRO A 652 34.01 4.00 4.88
CA PRO A 652 35.06 3.48 5.71
C PRO A 652 34.58 2.25 6.51
N ILE A 653 35.47 1.27 6.74
CA ILE A 653 35.22 0.04 7.53
C ILE A 653 34.26 -0.94 6.83
N VAL A 654 33.04 -0.48 6.50
CA VAL A 654 31.94 -1.34 6.00
C VAL A 654 31.96 -1.48 4.46
N GLY A 655 32.65 -0.60 3.76
CA GLY A 655 32.73 -0.59 2.28
C GLY A 655 31.56 0.15 1.62
N TYR A 656 30.34 -0.06 2.09
CA TYR A 656 29.11 0.65 1.69
C TYR A 656 28.14 0.60 2.86
N MET A 657 27.21 1.57 2.93
CA MET A 657 26.19 1.60 3.98
C MET A 657 24.99 0.73 3.60
N VAL A 658 24.43 0.95 2.40
CA VAL A 658 23.24 0.27 1.89
C VAL A 658 23.49 -0.33 0.51
N TYR A 659 24.01 0.47 -0.46
CA TYR A 659 24.09 0.09 -1.87
C TYR A 659 25.51 -0.20 -2.30
N LYS A 660 25.84 -1.48 -2.50
CA LYS A 660 27.15 -1.88 -3.03
C LYS A 660 27.32 -1.39 -4.47
N ASN A 661 28.41 -0.66 -4.72
CA ASN A 661 28.73 -0.10 -6.04
C ASN A 661 28.80 -1.18 -7.12
N SER A 662 28.08 -0.97 -8.23
CA SER A 662 28.04 -1.92 -9.35
C SER A 662 29.18 -1.73 -10.36
N GLY A 663 30.05 -0.75 -10.16
CA GLY A 663 31.15 -0.42 -11.08
C GLY A 663 30.68 0.11 -12.43
N GLY A 664 29.55 0.82 -12.48
CA GLY A 664 28.94 1.40 -13.69
C GLY A 664 28.33 0.35 -14.63
N LYS A 665 27.98 -0.82 -14.11
CA LYS A 665 27.33 -1.89 -14.87
C LYS A 665 25.94 -2.15 -14.35
N THR A 666 24.99 -2.36 -15.26
CA THR A 666 23.67 -2.85 -14.92
C THR A 666 23.67 -4.38 -14.93
N TYR A 667 23.38 -4.99 -13.80
CA TYR A 667 23.24 -6.45 -13.64
C TYR A 667 21.79 -6.84 -13.87
N TRP A 668 21.55 -7.94 -14.59
CA TRP A 668 20.22 -8.39 -14.96
C TRP A 668 19.94 -9.81 -14.49
N ILE A 669 18.73 -10.05 -14.00
CA ILE A 669 18.19 -11.36 -13.69
C ILE A 669 16.79 -11.48 -14.26
N GLU A 670 16.41 -12.68 -14.72
CA GLU A 670 15.08 -12.95 -15.23
C GLU A 670 14.53 -14.27 -14.70
N ASP A 671 13.21 -14.35 -14.66
CA ASP A 671 12.46 -15.53 -14.24
C ASP A 671 11.12 -15.63 -14.96
N ASP A 672 10.69 -16.88 -15.17
CA ASP A 672 9.39 -17.20 -15.78
C ASP A 672 8.51 -17.89 -14.72
N ASN A 673 7.25 -17.52 -14.64
CA ASN A 673 6.31 -18.05 -13.66
C ASN A 673 5.00 -18.48 -14.32
N TYR A 674 4.57 -19.71 -14.05
CA TYR A 674 3.24 -20.23 -14.39
C TYR A 674 2.43 -20.41 -13.14
N SER A 675 1.21 -19.93 -13.14
CA SER A 675 0.39 -19.94 -11.95
C SER A 675 -1.09 -20.05 -12.27
N TRP A 676 -1.86 -20.34 -11.24
CA TRP A 676 -3.31 -20.33 -11.31
C TRP A 676 -3.93 -19.82 -10.03
N VAL A 677 -5.09 -19.21 -10.16
CA VAL A 677 -5.98 -18.83 -9.06
C VAL A 677 -7.39 -19.30 -9.39
N GLY A 678 -8.16 -19.60 -8.35
CA GLY A 678 -9.51 -20.11 -8.51
C GLY A 678 -10.44 -19.69 -7.40
N ARG A 679 -11.75 -19.76 -7.68
CA ARG A 679 -12.78 -19.56 -6.68
C ARG A 679 -13.97 -20.46 -6.89
N VAL A 680 -14.59 -20.86 -5.79
CA VAL A 680 -15.86 -21.58 -5.76
C VAL A 680 -16.79 -20.83 -4.82
N VAL A 681 -17.96 -20.43 -5.30
CA VAL A 681 -18.93 -19.69 -4.49
C VAL A 681 -20.29 -20.36 -4.58
N LEU A 682 -20.82 -20.75 -3.44
CA LEU A 682 -22.18 -21.25 -3.32
C LEU A 682 -23.04 -20.13 -2.72
N ASN A 683 -24.05 -19.68 -3.45
CA ASN A 683 -24.95 -18.59 -3.04
C ASN A 683 -26.40 -19.07 -3.01
N TYR A 684 -27.07 -18.92 -1.88
CA TYR A 684 -28.48 -19.22 -1.71
C TYR A 684 -29.29 -17.95 -1.46
N MET A 685 -30.26 -17.67 -2.33
CA MET A 685 -31.19 -16.55 -2.19
C MET A 685 -32.32 -16.94 -1.24
N LEU A 686 -32.30 -16.46 -0.01
CA LEU A 686 -33.35 -16.65 0.97
C LEU A 686 -34.69 -16.10 0.43
N ASP A 687 -34.63 -14.92 -0.12
CA ASP A 687 -35.65 -14.27 -0.91
C ASP A 687 -35.02 -13.39 -1.99
N ARG A 688 -35.76 -12.47 -2.60
CA ARG A 688 -35.23 -11.58 -3.66
C ARG A 688 -34.32 -10.46 -3.15
N PHE A 689 -34.22 -10.24 -1.84
CA PHE A 689 -33.41 -9.19 -1.22
C PHE A 689 -32.35 -9.72 -0.28
N ASN A 690 -32.44 -10.98 0.11
CA ASN A 690 -31.60 -11.57 1.12
C ASN A 690 -30.90 -12.81 0.58
N ASN A 691 -29.59 -12.88 0.75
CA ASN A 691 -28.79 -14.05 0.37
C ASN A 691 -27.79 -14.44 1.46
N VAL A 692 -27.40 -15.69 1.41
CA VAL A 692 -26.31 -16.25 2.19
C VAL A 692 -25.35 -16.96 1.25
N TYR A 693 -24.06 -16.82 1.48
CA TYR A 693 -23.06 -17.42 0.62
C TYR A 693 -21.89 -18.03 1.39
N LEU A 694 -21.27 -19.03 0.74
CA LEU A 694 -20.00 -19.60 1.12
C LEU A 694 -19.03 -19.42 -0.05
N SER A 695 -17.82 -18.95 0.23
CA SER A 695 -16.79 -18.75 -0.76
C SER A 695 -15.49 -19.41 -0.32
N VAL A 696 -14.86 -20.13 -1.26
CA VAL A 696 -13.49 -20.62 -1.12
C VAL A 696 -12.71 -20.08 -2.30
N ALA A 697 -11.60 -19.39 -2.04
CA ALA A 697 -10.79 -18.80 -3.07
C ALA A 697 -9.29 -18.95 -2.79
N LYS A 698 -8.51 -19.12 -3.87
CA LYS A 698 -7.06 -19.03 -3.87
C LYS A 698 -6.67 -17.70 -4.51
N GLY A 699 -5.92 -16.89 -3.78
CA GLY A 699 -5.22 -15.70 -4.27
C GLY A 699 -3.71 -15.97 -4.34
N ARG A 700 -3.00 -15.09 -5.03
CA ARG A 700 -1.54 -15.14 -5.07
C ARG A 700 -0.95 -13.75 -5.32
N ARG A 701 0.27 -13.56 -4.83
CA ARG A 701 1.22 -12.54 -5.26
C ARG A 701 2.37 -13.26 -5.97
N PRO A 702 2.83 -12.81 -7.13
CA PRO A 702 3.90 -13.47 -7.85
C PRO A 702 5.19 -13.58 -7.03
N GLY A 703 6.00 -14.58 -7.37
CA GLY A 703 7.40 -14.60 -6.99
C GLY A 703 8.14 -13.43 -7.62
N VAL A 704 9.20 -12.99 -6.99
CA VAL A 704 10.01 -11.88 -7.49
C VAL A 704 11.47 -12.27 -7.57
N VAL A 705 12.16 -11.71 -8.57
CA VAL A 705 13.60 -11.81 -8.71
C VAL A 705 14.21 -10.42 -8.63
N TYR A 706 15.24 -10.26 -7.80
CA TYR A 706 15.87 -8.97 -7.59
C TYR A 706 17.29 -9.12 -7.06
N PHE A 707 18.05 -8.02 -7.03
CA PHE A 707 19.33 -7.92 -6.37
C PHE A 707 19.14 -7.26 -5.00
N ASN A 708 19.68 -7.89 -3.94
CA ASN A 708 19.59 -7.34 -2.59
C ASN A 708 20.61 -6.22 -2.38
N TYR A 709 20.44 -5.09 -3.05
CA TYR A 709 21.30 -3.90 -3.04
C TYR A 709 22.79 -4.19 -3.31
N THR A 710 23.08 -5.34 -3.86
CA THR A 710 24.41 -5.80 -4.24
C THR A 710 24.35 -6.63 -5.51
N PRO A 711 25.28 -6.40 -6.49
CA PRO A 711 25.30 -7.17 -7.72
C PRO A 711 25.62 -8.66 -7.54
N ASP A 712 26.14 -9.05 -6.39
CA ASP A 712 26.67 -10.41 -6.13
C ASP A 712 25.59 -11.36 -5.57
N LYS A 713 24.43 -10.83 -5.13
CA LYS A 713 23.41 -11.63 -4.44
C LYS A 713 22.05 -11.47 -5.11
N PRO A 714 21.80 -12.12 -6.25
CA PRO A 714 20.47 -12.21 -6.79
C PRO A 714 19.59 -13.10 -5.90
N ILE A 715 18.39 -12.62 -5.59
CA ILE A 715 17.41 -13.31 -4.75
C ILE A 715 16.21 -13.71 -5.62
N ARG A 716 15.66 -14.89 -5.35
CA ARG A 716 14.43 -15.41 -5.91
C ARG A 716 13.47 -15.73 -4.76
N LEU A 717 12.41 -14.96 -4.62
CA LEU A 717 11.34 -15.24 -3.67
C LEU A 717 10.25 -16.09 -4.33
N ARG A 718 9.79 -17.09 -3.60
CA ARG A 718 8.64 -17.92 -4.02
C ARG A 718 7.37 -17.08 -4.09
N PRO A 719 6.40 -17.46 -4.94
CA PRO A 719 5.08 -16.83 -4.93
C PRO A 719 4.44 -16.92 -3.55
N GLU A 720 3.85 -15.81 -3.11
CA GLU A 720 2.99 -15.79 -1.94
C GLU A 720 1.60 -16.31 -2.32
N GLU A 721 1.04 -17.20 -1.54
CA GLU A 721 -0.26 -17.82 -1.79
C GLU A 721 -1.19 -17.65 -0.58
N ILE A 722 -2.44 -17.31 -0.85
CA ILE A 722 -3.48 -17.19 0.17
C ILE A 722 -4.66 -18.11 -0.15
N TYR A 723 -5.10 -18.85 0.86
CA TYR A 723 -6.33 -19.62 0.84
C TYR A 723 -7.37 -18.95 1.74
N SER A 724 -8.49 -18.58 1.15
CA SER A 724 -9.58 -17.84 1.79
C SER A 724 -10.81 -18.70 1.93
N TYR A 725 -11.41 -18.68 3.11
CA TYR A 725 -12.71 -19.28 3.42
C TYR A 725 -13.60 -18.19 3.99
N GLU A 726 -14.71 -17.90 3.34
CA GLU A 726 -15.62 -16.83 3.74
C GLU A 726 -17.08 -17.31 3.77
N PHE A 727 -17.77 -16.96 4.85
CA PHE A 727 -19.21 -17.06 4.98
C PHE A 727 -19.81 -15.66 5.09
N GLY A 728 -20.85 -15.37 4.30
CA GLY A 728 -21.48 -14.06 4.36
C GLY A 728 -22.98 -14.11 4.21
N ILE A 729 -23.62 -13.08 4.74
CA ILE A 729 -25.08 -12.85 4.64
C ILE A 729 -25.33 -11.37 4.36
N LYS A 730 -26.18 -11.09 3.42
CA LYS A 730 -26.56 -9.69 3.07
C LYS A 730 -28.03 -9.60 2.70
N GLY A 731 -28.56 -8.44 2.91
CA GLY A 731 -29.93 -8.18 2.46
C GLY A 731 -30.60 -6.98 3.08
N ASN A 732 -31.90 -6.98 2.92
CA ASN A 732 -32.81 -5.96 3.43
C ASN A 732 -33.94 -6.60 4.19
N ILE A 733 -34.22 -6.10 5.38
CA ILE A 733 -35.33 -6.55 6.25
C ILE A 733 -36.23 -5.36 6.63
N PHE A 734 -37.31 -5.62 7.36
CA PHE A 734 -38.29 -4.63 7.83
C PHE A 734 -38.86 -3.76 6.69
N LYS A 735 -39.33 -4.40 5.60
CA LYS A 735 -39.87 -3.71 4.41
C LYS A 735 -38.80 -2.80 3.74
N ASN A 736 -37.56 -3.26 3.69
CA ASN A 736 -36.42 -2.54 3.13
C ASN A 736 -36.04 -1.25 3.90
N THR A 737 -36.30 -1.19 5.22
CA THR A 737 -35.82 -0.06 6.05
C THR A 737 -34.49 -0.34 6.72
N LEU A 738 -34.07 -1.60 6.84
CA LEU A 738 -32.76 -1.98 7.34
C LEU A 738 -32.00 -2.79 6.29
N SER A 739 -30.89 -2.26 5.82
CA SER A 739 -29.90 -2.96 5.00
C SER A 739 -28.80 -3.51 5.92
N TYR A 740 -28.37 -4.74 5.67
CA TYR A 740 -27.30 -5.36 6.41
C TYR A 740 -26.37 -6.17 5.50
N ALA A 741 -25.11 -6.20 5.85
CA ALA A 741 -24.11 -7.10 5.29
C ALA A 741 -23.19 -7.57 6.41
N ALA A 742 -23.02 -8.88 6.54
CA ALA A 742 -22.09 -9.46 7.49
C ALA A 742 -21.26 -10.54 6.81
N ALA A 743 -19.99 -10.62 7.17
CA ALA A 743 -19.07 -11.66 6.69
C ALA A 743 -18.16 -12.12 7.82
N ALA A 744 -17.86 -13.41 7.85
CA ALA A 744 -16.80 -13.99 8.66
C ALA A 744 -15.83 -14.71 7.74
N TYR A 745 -14.55 -14.59 8.01
CA TYR A 745 -13.52 -15.12 7.12
C TYR A 745 -12.35 -15.71 7.91
N TYR A 746 -11.66 -16.66 7.25
CA TYR A 746 -10.37 -17.22 7.67
C TYR A 746 -9.44 -17.27 6.47
N TYR A 747 -8.19 -16.79 6.66
CA TYR A 747 -7.12 -16.80 5.66
C TYR A 747 -5.92 -17.57 6.18
N LYS A 748 -5.33 -18.38 5.29
CA LYS A 748 -4.04 -19.02 5.51
C LYS A 748 -3.10 -18.58 4.39
N TRP A 749 -1.99 -17.94 4.77
CA TRP A 749 -0.89 -17.62 3.87
C TRP A 749 0.20 -18.67 3.91
N GLN A 750 0.82 -18.84 2.76
CA GLN A 750 2.09 -19.55 2.59
C GLN A 750 3.05 -18.61 1.88
N HIS A 751 4.33 -18.63 2.30
CA HIS A 751 5.40 -17.78 1.75
C HIS A 751 5.09 -16.28 1.84
N PHE A 752 4.65 -15.83 3.01
CA PHE A 752 4.32 -14.43 3.25
C PHE A 752 5.55 -13.55 3.01
N GLN A 753 5.51 -12.70 1.96
CA GLN A 753 6.62 -11.82 1.59
C GLN A 753 6.56 -10.54 2.43
N SER A 754 7.54 -10.26 3.25
CA SER A 754 7.65 -9.00 4.01
C SER A 754 9.07 -8.46 3.95
N SER A 755 9.20 -7.15 4.13
CA SER A 755 10.48 -6.46 4.15
C SER A 755 10.93 -6.27 5.59
N ALA A 756 12.22 -6.43 5.85
CA ALA A 756 12.83 -6.13 7.12
C ALA A 756 14.22 -5.48 6.93
N ALA A 757 14.52 -4.53 7.80
CA ALA A 757 15.86 -3.97 7.88
C ALA A 757 16.72 -4.81 8.81
N ASN A 758 17.90 -5.20 8.35
CA ASN A 758 18.90 -5.97 9.10
C ASN A 758 20.27 -5.28 9.00
N THR A 759 21.16 -5.64 9.90
CA THR A 759 22.58 -5.29 9.78
C THR A 759 23.34 -6.52 9.30
N ALA A 760 24.06 -6.40 8.19
CA ALA A 760 24.90 -7.48 7.66
C ALA A 760 26.12 -7.75 8.56
N GLU A 761 26.79 -8.89 8.35
CA GLU A 761 28.00 -9.26 9.11
C GLU A 761 29.12 -8.21 9.00
N ASN A 762 29.23 -7.50 7.87
CA ASN A 762 30.18 -6.42 7.66
C ASN A 762 29.77 -5.08 8.28
N GLY A 763 28.58 -4.99 8.89
CA GLY A 763 28.02 -3.76 9.50
C GLY A 763 27.25 -2.86 8.56
N SER A 764 27.10 -3.20 7.26
CA SER A 764 26.22 -2.45 6.36
C SER A 764 24.74 -2.70 6.68
N LEU A 765 23.89 -1.74 6.35
CA LEU A 765 22.45 -1.88 6.48
C LEU A 765 21.92 -2.69 5.29
N GLU A 766 21.17 -3.73 5.56
CA GLU A 766 20.47 -4.52 4.53
C GLU A 766 18.95 -4.38 4.72
N TYR A 767 18.26 -3.97 3.67
CA TYR A 767 16.81 -4.01 3.62
C TYR A 767 16.39 -5.26 2.84
N ILE A 768 16.13 -6.33 3.55
CA ILE A 768 15.91 -7.65 2.96
C ILE A 768 14.42 -7.92 2.85
N ASN A 769 13.99 -8.28 1.63
CA ASN A 769 12.67 -8.82 1.40
C ASN A 769 12.73 -10.34 1.56
N ASN A 770 12.04 -10.88 2.54
CA ASN A 770 12.11 -12.27 2.91
C ASN A 770 10.76 -12.96 2.84
N ASP A 771 10.81 -14.26 2.63
CA ASP A 771 9.72 -15.19 2.91
C ASP A 771 9.63 -15.38 4.43
N LYS A 772 8.60 -14.80 5.05
CA LYS A 772 8.35 -14.92 6.51
C LYS A 772 7.53 -16.16 6.87
N GLY A 773 7.32 -17.07 5.91
CA GLY A 773 6.68 -18.36 6.11
C GLY A 773 5.16 -18.28 6.14
N ILE A 774 4.55 -18.86 7.18
CA ILE A 774 3.09 -19.00 7.30
C ILE A 774 2.52 -17.85 8.13
N ALA A 775 1.41 -17.31 7.67
CA ALA A 775 0.60 -16.37 8.44
C ALA A 775 -0.88 -16.76 8.40
N ASN A 776 -1.58 -16.48 9.48
CA ASN A 776 -3.02 -16.80 9.58
C ASN A 776 -3.78 -15.57 10.04
N CYS A 777 -4.97 -15.36 9.48
CA CYS A 777 -5.87 -14.39 10.06
C CYS A 777 -7.32 -14.85 9.99
N TYR A 778 -8.12 -14.34 10.90
CA TYR A 778 -9.56 -14.49 10.89
C TYR A 778 -10.22 -13.20 11.36
N GLY A 779 -11.44 -12.99 10.94
CA GLY A 779 -12.15 -11.79 11.31
C GLY A 779 -13.63 -11.85 10.96
N ALA A 780 -14.32 -10.80 11.38
CA ALA A 780 -15.72 -10.60 11.09
C ALA A 780 -16.00 -9.13 10.77
N GLU A 781 -16.89 -8.92 9.85
CA GLU A 781 -17.33 -7.59 9.40
C GLU A 781 -18.85 -7.50 9.48
N LEU A 782 -19.33 -6.33 9.88
CA LEU A 782 -20.76 -6.00 9.92
C LEU A 782 -20.98 -4.59 9.40
N SER A 783 -21.88 -4.44 8.43
CA SER A 783 -22.35 -3.13 7.93
C SER A 783 -23.87 -3.06 8.09
N LEU A 784 -24.36 -1.99 8.68
CA LEU A 784 -25.77 -1.71 8.89
C LEU A 784 -26.13 -0.33 8.36
N LYS A 785 -27.27 -0.24 7.67
CA LYS A 785 -27.85 1.07 7.25
C LYS A 785 -29.34 1.03 7.51
N TYR A 786 -29.80 1.88 8.45
CA TYR A 786 -31.17 1.91 8.90
C TYR A 786 -31.85 3.23 8.55
N TYR A 787 -32.90 3.15 7.77
CA TYR A 787 -33.78 4.26 7.41
C TYR A 787 -34.88 4.40 8.45
N CYS A 788 -34.57 5.14 9.54
CA CYS A 788 -35.44 5.27 10.69
C CYS A 788 -36.78 5.93 10.36
N LYS A 789 -36.73 7.02 9.57
CA LYS A 789 -37.89 7.78 9.05
C LYS A 789 -37.47 8.49 7.75
N ARG A 790 -38.38 9.19 7.13
CA ARG A 790 -38.16 9.97 5.90
C ARG A 790 -36.92 10.91 6.00
N PHE A 791 -36.55 11.32 7.20
CA PHE A 791 -35.58 12.38 7.43
C PHE A 791 -34.27 11.89 8.11
N VAL A 792 -34.20 10.64 8.53
CA VAL A 792 -33.07 10.12 9.31
C VAL A 792 -32.62 8.78 8.77
N THR A 793 -31.36 8.72 8.40
CA THR A 793 -30.67 7.46 8.09
C THR A 793 -29.53 7.27 9.09
N LEU A 794 -29.46 6.11 9.75
CA LEU A 794 -28.36 5.72 10.61
C LEU A 794 -27.52 4.70 9.83
N PHE A 795 -26.20 4.79 9.97
CA PHE A 795 -25.30 3.79 9.41
C PHE A 795 -24.20 3.44 10.41
N GLY A 796 -23.67 2.23 10.33
CA GLY A 796 -22.59 1.79 11.17
C GLY A 796 -21.88 0.58 10.58
N ASP A 797 -20.57 0.56 10.73
CA ASP A 797 -19.67 -0.48 10.32
C ASP A 797 -18.84 -0.96 11.50
N TYR A 798 -18.63 -2.25 11.61
CA TYR A 798 -17.78 -2.85 12.61
C TYR A 798 -16.88 -3.89 11.95
N THR A 799 -15.61 -3.88 12.32
CA THR A 799 -14.62 -4.87 11.92
C THR A 799 -13.93 -5.44 13.14
N TYR A 800 -13.89 -6.76 13.24
CA TYR A 800 -12.99 -7.50 14.09
C TYR A 800 -11.95 -8.20 13.21
N PHE A 801 -10.69 -8.05 13.56
CA PHE A 801 -9.57 -8.66 12.85
C PHE A 801 -8.56 -9.25 13.85
N ASN A 802 -8.06 -10.44 13.56
CA ASN A 802 -6.93 -11.04 14.27
C ASN A 802 -6.03 -11.73 13.24
N GLY A 803 -4.87 -11.16 12.99
CA GLY A 803 -3.86 -11.67 12.05
C GLY A 803 -2.52 -11.80 12.74
N LYS A 804 -1.88 -12.99 12.62
CA LYS A 804 -0.61 -13.30 13.27
C LYS A 804 0.29 -14.14 12.38
N PHE A 805 1.59 -13.92 12.51
CA PHE A 805 2.58 -14.84 11.99
C PHE A 805 2.58 -16.13 12.80
N ALA A 806 2.75 -17.26 12.13
CA ALA A 806 2.79 -18.57 12.78
C ALA A 806 4.07 -18.73 13.63
N ASP A 807 4.03 -19.65 14.59
CA ASP A 807 5.21 -19.90 15.44
C ASP A 807 6.32 -20.64 14.68
N LYS A 808 5.96 -21.41 13.64
CA LYS A 808 6.86 -22.29 12.90
C LYS A 808 6.55 -22.29 11.41
N ASP A 809 7.58 -22.51 10.60
CA ASP A 809 7.47 -22.75 9.16
C ASP A 809 6.91 -24.16 8.85
N GLU A 810 6.87 -24.53 7.55
CA GLU A 810 6.38 -25.83 7.09
C GLU A 810 7.30 -27.00 7.52
N ASP A 811 8.56 -26.73 7.76
CA ASP A 811 9.57 -27.71 8.19
C ASP A 811 9.67 -27.82 9.72
N GLY A 812 8.89 -27.01 10.47
CA GLY A 812 8.85 -26.99 11.92
C GLY A 812 9.89 -26.11 12.60
N ASN A 813 10.64 -25.27 11.84
CA ASN A 813 11.59 -24.33 12.40
C ASN A 813 10.88 -23.10 12.96
N PRO A 814 11.37 -22.50 14.06
CA PRO A 814 10.78 -21.28 14.60
C PRO A 814 10.90 -20.11 13.62
N LEU A 815 9.82 -19.34 13.50
CA LEU A 815 9.81 -18.12 12.68
C LEU A 815 10.24 -16.90 13.50
N GLU A 816 10.91 -15.95 12.86
CA GLU A 816 11.41 -14.72 13.47
C GLU A 816 10.29 -13.86 14.08
N LEU A 817 9.14 -13.76 13.38
CA LEU A 817 7.99 -12.97 13.80
C LEU A 817 6.91 -13.79 14.51
N ALA A 818 7.27 -14.95 15.10
CA ALA A 818 6.33 -15.85 15.76
C ALA A 818 5.38 -15.12 16.73
N GLY A 819 4.06 -15.25 16.49
CA GLY A 819 3.01 -14.67 17.32
C GLY A 819 2.82 -13.15 17.19
N HIS A 820 3.65 -12.43 16.41
CA HIS A 820 3.47 -11.00 16.15
C HIS A 820 2.21 -10.76 15.33
N SER A 821 1.53 -9.65 15.65
CA SER A 821 0.39 -9.14 14.87
C SER A 821 0.85 -8.46 13.60
N PHE A 822 0.02 -8.46 12.57
CA PHE A 822 0.27 -7.71 11.35
C PHE A 822 0.31 -6.22 11.64
N ARG A 823 1.21 -5.51 10.97
CA ARG A 823 1.31 -4.06 11.06
C ARG A 823 0.07 -3.37 10.49
N LEU A 824 -0.25 -2.18 11.00
CA LEU A 824 -1.35 -1.31 10.55
C LEU A 824 -2.73 -2.00 10.61
N ALA A 825 -2.87 -3.00 11.47
CA ALA A 825 -4.03 -3.87 11.59
C ALA A 825 -4.65 -3.79 13.00
N PRO A 826 -5.54 -2.81 13.26
CA PRO A 826 -6.25 -2.73 14.54
C PRO A 826 -7.19 -3.94 14.72
N ASP A 827 -7.21 -4.53 15.91
CA ASP A 827 -8.11 -5.65 16.23
C ASP A 827 -9.58 -5.25 16.09
N HIS A 828 -9.91 -4.00 16.40
CA HIS A 828 -11.26 -3.47 16.32
C HIS A 828 -11.28 -2.13 15.58
N ALA A 829 -12.18 -2.00 14.60
CA ALA A 829 -12.53 -0.73 13.98
C ALA A 829 -14.06 -0.55 13.99
N ILE A 830 -14.50 0.65 14.35
CA ILE A 830 -15.93 1.00 14.47
C ILE A 830 -16.14 2.33 13.79
N ASP A 831 -17.09 2.38 12.87
CA ASP A 831 -17.55 3.61 12.23
C ASP A 831 -19.06 3.72 12.40
N PHE A 832 -19.57 4.86 12.76
CA PHE A 832 -21.00 5.10 12.80
C PHE A 832 -21.34 6.57 12.54
N GLY A 833 -22.54 6.80 12.03
CA GLY A 833 -23.01 8.14 11.78
C GLY A 833 -24.49 8.21 11.47
N ALA A 834 -24.94 9.40 11.21
CA ALA A 834 -26.33 9.69 10.89
C ALA A 834 -26.44 10.73 9.77
N ASP A 835 -27.41 10.54 8.88
CA ASP A 835 -27.80 11.53 7.89
C ASP A 835 -29.17 12.09 8.29
N PHE A 836 -29.22 13.33 8.71
CA PHE A 836 -30.45 14.10 8.95
C PHE A 836 -30.73 14.96 7.74
N GLU A 837 -31.91 14.81 7.12
CA GLU A 837 -32.34 15.61 5.96
C GLU A 837 -33.74 16.10 6.16
N PHE A 838 -33.92 17.41 6.38
CA PHE A 838 -35.19 18.04 6.65
C PHE A 838 -35.63 18.91 5.46
N PRO A 839 -36.64 18.50 4.69
CA PRO A 839 -37.23 19.37 3.67
C PRO A 839 -37.90 20.56 4.37
N VAL A 840 -37.47 21.77 4.04
CA VAL A 840 -37.98 23.03 4.60
C VAL A 840 -39.03 23.61 3.68
N ARG A 841 -38.89 23.39 2.35
CA ARG A 841 -39.80 23.75 1.29
C ARG A 841 -39.79 22.70 0.20
N GLU A 842 -40.74 22.72 -0.73
CA GLU A 842 -40.82 21.74 -1.84
C GLU A 842 -39.50 21.50 -2.58
N LYS A 843 -38.60 22.50 -2.62
CA LYS A 843 -37.30 22.43 -3.32
C LYS A 843 -36.11 22.82 -2.47
N ALA A 844 -36.25 22.77 -1.14
CA ALA A 844 -35.14 23.10 -0.22
C ALA A 844 -35.06 22.09 0.91
N THR A 845 -33.85 21.55 1.16
CA THR A 845 -33.54 20.58 2.21
C THR A 845 -32.35 21.08 3.04
N ILE A 846 -32.51 21.10 4.35
CA ILE A 846 -31.42 21.29 5.30
C ILE A 846 -30.90 19.90 5.67
N TYR A 847 -29.57 19.74 5.76
CA TYR A 847 -28.97 18.50 6.17
C TYR A 847 -27.92 18.70 7.28
N PHE A 848 -27.77 17.65 8.10
CA PHE A 848 -26.69 17.53 9.10
C PHE A 848 -26.22 16.08 9.14
N ARG A 849 -24.88 15.84 9.07
CA ARG A 849 -24.28 14.53 8.92
C ARG A 849 -23.05 14.37 9.81
N PRO A 850 -23.26 14.05 11.10
CA PRO A 850 -22.16 13.68 11.98
C PRO A 850 -21.72 12.24 11.71
N ASN A 851 -20.43 12.00 11.89
CA ASN A 851 -19.86 10.64 11.91
C ASN A 851 -18.71 10.55 12.91
N PHE A 852 -18.50 9.33 13.40
CA PHE A 852 -17.45 8.98 14.33
C PHE A 852 -16.77 7.72 13.82
N SER A 853 -15.43 7.71 13.86
CA SER A 853 -14.58 6.58 13.50
C SER A 853 -13.63 6.28 14.65
N TYR A 854 -13.51 5.01 15.01
CA TYR A 854 -12.60 4.53 16.06
C TYR A 854 -11.78 3.34 15.55
N LYS A 855 -10.48 3.35 15.87
CA LYS A 855 -9.57 2.22 15.68
C LYS A 855 -8.91 1.89 17.01
N SER A 856 -8.82 0.60 17.34
CA SER A 856 -8.07 0.12 18.50
C SER A 856 -6.56 0.26 18.28
N LYS A 857 -5.76 -0.01 19.31
CA LYS A 857 -4.30 -0.04 19.21
C LYS A 857 -3.83 -0.88 18.05
N HIS A 858 -2.79 -0.42 17.36
CA HIS A 858 -2.08 -1.15 16.30
C HIS A 858 -0.61 -0.74 16.23
N TYR A 859 0.21 -1.61 15.67
CA TYR A 859 1.63 -1.38 15.44
C TYR A 859 1.86 -0.89 14.01
N PHE A 860 2.87 -0.08 13.79
CA PHE A 860 3.24 0.39 12.46
C PHE A 860 4.22 -0.55 11.75
N GLU A 861 4.92 -1.41 12.51
CA GLU A 861 5.90 -2.36 12.02
C GLU A 861 5.59 -3.80 12.46
N ASP A 862 6.04 -4.80 11.69
CA ASP A 862 5.85 -6.22 12.00
C ASP A 862 6.64 -6.65 13.26
N SER A 863 7.63 -5.87 13.68
CA SER A 863 8.39 -6.07 14.93
C SER A 863 7.56 -5.88 16.19
N ASN A 864 6.38 -5.25 16.08
CA ASN A 864 5.43 -4.95 17.17
C ASN A 864 6.06 -4.19 18.35
N LYS A 865 6.97 -3.27 18.08
CA LYS A 865 7.56 -2.40 19.12
C LYS A 865 6.52 -1.47 19.70
N GLU A 866 6.48 -1.39 21.03
CA GLU A 866 5.50 -0.57 21.77
C GLU A 866 5.63 0.92 21.49
N ASP A 867 6.85 1.43 21.34
CA ASP A 867 7.15 2.83 21.03
C ASP A 867 6.85 3.22 19.57
N ILE A 868 6.68 2.22 18.68
CA ILE A 868 6.29 2.37 17.28
C ILE A 868 4.86 1.86 17.09
N SER A 869 3.94 2.39 17.90
CA SER A 869 2.52 2.02 17.86
C SER A 869 1.62 3.23 17.99
N GLN A 870 0.36 3.06 17.61
CA GLN A 870 -0.73 4.01 17.85
C GLN A 870 -1.71 3.41 18.84
N ASP A 871 -1.97 4.10 19.93
CA ASP A 871 -3.04 3.76 20.86
C ASP A 871 -4.41 3.93 20.21
N GLY A 872 -5.44 3.31 20.82
CA GLY A 872 -6.79 3.44 20.32
C GLY A 872 -7.23 4.91 20.22
N CYS A 873 -7.71 5.31 19.04
CA CYS A 873 -8.11 6.69 18.78
C CYS A 873 -9.47 6.80 18.09
N GLY A 874 -10.19 7.87 18.39
CA GLY A 874 -11.50 8.20 17.82
C GLY A 874 -11.52 9.59 17.19
N ILE A 875 -12.09 9.70 15.99
CA ILE A 875 -12.20 10.93 15.20
C ILE A 875 -13.66 11.25 14.95
N VAL A 876 -14.04 12.51 15.16
CA VAL A 876 -15.38 13.03 14.87
C VAL A 876 -15.33 13.97 13.69
N ASN A 877 -16.21 13.74 12.71
CA ASN A 877 -16.41 14.65 11.57
C ASN A 877 -17.88 15.03 11.46
N ALA A 878 -18.18 16.16 10.86
CA ALA A 878 -19.55 16.54 10.55
C ALA A 878 -19.64 17.44 9.31
N THR A 879 -20.76 17.33 8.58
CA THR A 879 -21.15 18.29 7.56
C THR A 879 -22.56 18.79 7.81
N ALA A 880 -22.82 20.06 7.56
CA ALA A 880 -24.16 20.64 7.64
C ALA A 880 -24.36 21.63 6.48
N GLY A 881 -25.61 21.79 6.04
CA GLY A 881 -25.84 22.71 4.95
C GLY A 881 -27.28 22.76 4.47
N ILE A 882 -27.46 23.48 3.37
CA ILE A 882 -28.77 23.63 2.69
C ILE A 882 -28.61 23.36 1.20
N ARG A 883 -29.47 22.49 0.68
CA ARG A 883 -29.60 22.20 -0.75
C ARG A 883 -30.93 22.74 -1.25
N PHE A 884 -30.92 23.48 -2.35
CA PHE A 884 -32.13 23.96 -2.96
C PHE A 884 -32.05 24.02 -4.49
N SER A 885 -33.19 23.88 -5.17
CA SER A 885 -33.26 23.88 -6.63
C SER A 885 -34.16 25.00 -7.12
N LYS A 886 -33.73 25.70 -8.19
CA LYS A 886 -34.51 26.74 -8.87
C LYS A 886 -34.41 26.56 -10.38
N LYS A 887 -35.53 26.21 -11.04
CA LYS A 887 -35.53 25.82 -12.46
C LYS A 887 -34.58 24.69 -12.75
N ARG A 888 -33.59 24.89 -13.64
CA ARG A 888 -32.55 23.93 -14.04
C ARG A 888 -31.29 23.99 -13.15
N LEU A 889 -31.28 24.84 -12.16
CA LEU A 889 -30.10 25.01 -11.27
C LEU A 889 -30.39 24.38 -9.90
N SER A 890 -29.44 23.61 -9.40
CA SER A 890 -29.40 23.12 -8.03
C SER A 890 -28.17 23.69 -7.31
N TYR A 891 -28.40 24.21 -6.11
CA TYR A 891 -27.39 24.80 -5.26
C TYR A 891 -27.22 23.94 -3.99
N ASP A 892 -26.00 23.71 -3.57
CA ASP A 892 -25.66 23.10 -2.29
C ASP A 892 -24.63 23.98 -1.59
N PHE A 893 -25.03 24.61 -0.48
CA PHE A 893 -24.15 25.37 0.39
C PHE A 893 -23.99 24.62 1.71
N GLY A 894 -22.76 24.35 2.13
CA GLY A 894 -22.46 23.61 3.34
C GLY A 894 -21.25 24.11 4.09
N ILE A 895 -21.21 23.75 5.35
CA ILE A 895 -20.05 23.83 6.23
C ILE A 895 -19.60 22.42 6.58
N TRP A 896 -18.33 22.24 6.79
CA TRP A 896 -17.76 20.96 7.17
C TRP A 896 -16.71 21.13 8.28
N GLY A 897 -16.55 20.10 9.10
CA GLY A 897 -15.48 19.97 10.09
C GLY A 897 -14.94 18.55 10.06
N LYS A 898 -13.63 18.43 10.00
CA LYS A 898 -12.87 17.18 10.08
C LYS A 898 -12.04 17.16 11.35
N ASN A 899 -11.96 16.00 12.01
CA ASN A 899 -11.32 15.87 13.33
C ASN A 899 -11.73 16.99 14.31
N ILE A 900 -13.03 17.20 14.45
CA ILE A 900 -13.61 18.34 15.22
C ILE A 900 -13.12 18.36 16.68
N THR A 901 -12.81 17.19 17.25
CA THR A 901 -12.29 17.02 18.61
C THR A 901 -10.81 17.30 18.74
N ASP A 902 -10.12 17.61 17.64
CA ASP A 902 -8.66 17.79 17.58
C ASP A 902 -7.87 16.63 18.19
N THR A 903 -8.35 15.40 17.97
CA THR A 903 -7.70 14.19 18.44
C THR A 903 -6.31 14.08 17.83
N LYS A 904 -5.28 13.94 18.65
CA LYS A 904 -3.90 13.74 18.22
C LYS A 904 -3.69 12.25 17.96
N TYR A 905 -3.26 11.91 16.75
CA TYR A 905 -3.00 10.54 16.34
C TYR A 905 -1.88 10.48 15.30
N LEU A 906 -1.23 9.33 15.23
CA LEU A 906 -0.20 9.05 14.25
C LEU A 906 -0.83 8.32 13.05
N ILE A 907 -0.34 8.62 11.86
CA ILE A 907 -0.69 7.89 10.64
C ILE A 907 0.41 6.93 10.23
N ASP A 908 1.65 7.18 10.68
CA ASP A 908 2.79 6.32 10.43
C ASP A 908 3.89 6.49 11.49
N ALA A 909 4.72 5.46 11.71
CA ALA A 909 5.89 5.49 12.58
C ALA A 909 6.90 4.39 12.23
N GLY A 910 8.17 4.60 12.61
CA GLY A 910 9.30 3.71 12.33
C GLY A 910 10.09 4.22 11.14
N ASN A 911 9.75 3.74 9.96
CA ASN A 911 10.32 4.15 8.67
C ASN A 911 11.84 3.92 8.54
N ALA A 912 12.46 4.50 7.51
CA ALA A 912 13.88 4.35 7.22
C ALA A 912 14.78 4.81 8.39
N GLY A 913 14.37 5.83 9.13
CA GLY A 913 15.11 6.32 10.29
C GLY A 913 15.26 5.31 11.42
N GLU A 914 14.33 4.34 11.55
CA GLU A 914 14.45 3.27 12.54
C GLU A 914 15.71 2.44 12.33
N THR A 915 16.13 2.19 11.09
CA THR A 915 17.30 1.38 10.74
C THR A 915 18.62 1.97 11.24
N ILE A 916 18.66 3.31 11.35
CA ILE A 916 19.80 4.05 11.88
C ILE A 916 19.58 4.50 13.32
N GLY A 917 18.53 4.00 13.99
CA GLY A 917 18.22 4.29 15.37
C GLY A 917 17.43 5.57 15.62
N PHE A 918 16.89 6.21 14.59
CA PHE A 918 16.08 7.43 14.66
C PHE A 918 14.66 7.18 14.09
N PRO A 919 13.83 6.38 14.75
CA PRO A 919 12.48 6.14 14.26
C PRO A 919 11.71 7.45 14.12
N THR A 920 11.05 7.63 13.00
CA THR A 920 10.27 8.82 12.67
C THR A 920 8.79 8.59 12.88
N PHE A 921 8.04 9.66 13.11
CA PHE A 921 6.62 9.66 13.43
C PHE A 921 5.90 10.70 12.58
N VAL A 922 4.82 10.32 11.93
CA VAL A 922 4.01 11.20 11.09
C VAL A 922 2.67 11.49 11.75
N ALA A 923 2.41 12.77 12.02
CA ALA A 923 1.17 13.21 12.64
C ALA A 923 -0.01 13.13 11.67
N GLY A 924 -1.16 12.70 12.16
CA GLY A 924 -2.44 12.83 11.48
C GLY A 924 -2.94 14.27 11.45
N ALA A 925 -3.90 14.54 10.56
CA ALA A 925 -4.45 15.88 10.36
C ALA A 925 -5.16 16.41 11.62
N PRO A 926 -4.86 17.64 12.07
CA PRO A 926 -5.54 18.28 13.19
C PRO A 926 -6.97 18.69 12.82
N ALA A 927 -7.69 19.32 13.76
CA ALA A 927 -9.00 19.88 13.50
C ALA A 927 -8.97 20.87 12.32
N ASN A 928 -9.85 20.66 11.34
CA ASN A 928 -9.99 21.53 10.18
C ASN A 928 -11.46 21.80 9.87
N PHE A 929 -11.78 23.03 9.50
CA PHE A 929 -13.12 23.51 9.22
C PHE A 929 -13.16 24.29 7.91
N GLY A 930 -14.28 24.25 7.23
CA GLY A 930 -14.43 24.98 6.00
C GLY A 930 -15.87 25.09 5.48
N VAL A 931 -15.97 25.68 4.31
CA VAL A 931 -17.23 25.89 3.59
C VAL A 931 -17.17 25.28 2.20
N LYS A 932 -18.32 24.85 1.68
CA LYS A 932 -18.45 24.36 0.31
C LYS A 932 -19.63 25.01 -0.40
N LEU A 933 -19.47 25.22 -1.69
CA LEU A 933 -20.53 25.64 -2.59
C LEU A 933 -20.54 24.73 -3.82
N SER A 934 -21.67 24.12 -4.15
CA SER A 934 -21.85 23.40 -5.42
C SER A 934 -23.01 23.97 -6.20
N VAL A 935 -22.82 24.16 -7.49
CA VAL A 935 -23.85 24.60 -8.43
C VAL A 935 -23.93 23.59 -9.56
N THR A 936 -25.09 22.99 -9.75
CA THR A 936 -25.34 22.01 -10.81
C THR A 936 -26.40 22.54 -11.75
N PHE A 937 -26.09 22.53 -13.04
CA PHE A 937 -27.05 22.77 -14.13
C PHE A 937 -27.49 21.43 -14.73
N LYS A 938 -28.84 21.21 -14.81
CA LYS A 938 -29.44 19.99 -15.35
C LYS A 938 -30.30 20.29 -16.58
#